data_25d613fa9e80189408aa42257d10ef18
#
_entry.id   25d613fa9e80189408aa42257d10ef18
#
_cell.length_a   1.000
_cell.length_b   1.000
_cell.length_c   1.000
_cell.angle_alpha   90.00
_cell.angle_beta   90.00
_cell.angle_gamma   90.00
#
_symmetry.space_group_name_H-M   'P 1'
#
loop_
_entity.id
_entity.type
_entity.pdbx_description
1 polymer ?
#
loop_
_entity_poly.entity_id
_entity_poly.type
_entity_poly.pdbx_seq_one_letter_code
_entity_poly.pdbx_strand_id
1 'polypeptide(L)'
;MATYRTIPVRNLSEAELTRLSQNMKLSLSTEDMLVVQQIFTEIDRDPTDVELEVIAQTWSEHCKHRIFAATIQHTVNGEQEEVKSMYKTFIQRPSKEIMARKPGFVLSCFVDNAGFIKLDDNLSVCLKAETHNHPSAIEPYAGANTGLGGVIRDILGAGKGAKPIANLDVFCFGAPDTPQSMVEGHNIIHPLGIMRGVVHGVRDYGNRMGIPTTSGAIQFDPTYIYNPLVFCGTAGVIPQADIAKEMKPGLAVVVIGGRTGKDGLHGATFSSAAMGEDSHEEDQQAVQIGNPIEEKKTLDVILEARERGLIEFVTDCGAGGFSSAAGEMLSETGGNLYLERAPLKEPGMVSWQIFLSESQERMVLAVKPENLDELQKLCDTFQTEMTVLGESNDSGVLRVWHNGELVVEMDNSKLHDAPTKQLTSVFNAGPANTGVALDDSDLTGDLKQLFGDFAIVSREPIIREYDHEVQGNTVLKPLAGATADAPQDASVIDIDGSDKLMSLALAILPEWGKTDPYAMGTGTVDETVRQLVLAGTNPDKIALLDNFCMGNPECPTELGRIVECAKGIREAALAYGAPYVSGKDSFYNYFETEDGPVNIPVTFLCSGFGVVEDSAHVHGASLRRSDSVLFLVGNTEDEMGGSVYARVKGVKDCKVPQTDCAANFAIYKQYYDKALTQGLVLSAHDLSEGGLAVAAAEMAFSGKGGITLNLDALPTTGGWKNNAVPCFGESTGRFLVEVDPDMADEFAAAMAGTPCARIGSATTDGKLTITAGGATVLQAEIAELKNIWKNGLTPFY
;
A
#
# COMPACT_ATOMS: atom_id res chain seq x y z
N MET A 1 -17.27 -3.92 41.68
CA MET A 1 -15.84 -4.29 41.54
C MET A 1 -15.14 -3.02 41.11
N ALA A 2 -13.87 -2.77 41.51
CA ALA A 2 -13.13 -1.61 41.03
C ALA A 2 -13.03 -1.68 39.50
N THR A 3 -13.21 -0.54 38.84
CA THR A 3 -13.21 -0.45 37.39
C THR A 3 -11.78 -0.50 36.82
N TYR A 4 -10.75 -0.28 37.66
CA TYR A 4 -9.34 -0.30 37.34
C TYR A 4 -8.47 -0.79 38.50
N ARG A 5 -7.18 -1.04 38.25
CA ARG A 5 -6.17 -1.37 39.26
C ARG A 5 -5.06 -0.32 39.23
N THR A 6 -4.54 0.07 40.39
CA THR A 6 -3.30 0.86 40.50
C THR A 6 -2.11 -0.06 40.41
N ILE A 7 -1.15 0.24 39.56
CA ILE A 7 0.03 -0.58 39.28
C ILE A 7 1.27 0.12 39.89
N PRO A 8 1.95 -0.45 40.89
CA PRO A 8 3.12 0.19 41.51
C PRO A 8 4.31 0.15 40.56
N VAL A 9 4.70 1.29 39.97
CA VAL A 9 5.86 1.41 39.08
C VAL A 9 7.01 2.23 39.68
N ARG A 10 6.70 3.19 40.57
CA ARG A 10 7.64 4.21 41.03
C ARG A 10 8.89 3.68 41.75
N ASN A 11 8.77 2.55 42.43
CA ASN A 11 9.86 1.99 43.24
C ASN A 11 10.38 0.65 42.72
N LEU A 12 10.05 0.25 41.50
CA LEU A 12 10.51 -0.98 40.88
C LEU A 12 11.92 -0.79 40.32
N SER A 13 12.72 -1.85 40.41
CA SER A 13 13.99 -1.97 39.68
C SER A 13 13.76 -2.17 38.18
N GLU A 14 14.78 -1.93 37.36
CA GLU A 14 14.74 -2.18 35.91
C GLU A 14 14.24 -3.59 35.56
N ALA A 15 14.78 -4.62 36.28
CA ALA A 15 14.37 -6.02 36.08
C ALA A 15 12.89 -6.29 36.45
N GLU A 16 12.34 -5.55 37.41
CA GLU A 16 10.94 -5.66 37.80
C GLU A 16 10.03 -4.92 36.80
N LEU A 17 10.48 -3.76 36.28
CA LEU A 17 9.79 -3.02 35.22
C LEU A 17 9.71 -3.85 33.92
N THR A 18 10.81 -4.49 33.53
CA THR A 18 10.83 -5.40 32.37
C THR A 18 9.83 -6.54 32.54
N ARG A 19 9.84 -7.20 33.72
CA ARG A 19 8.86 -8.28 34.02
C ARG A 19 7.43 -7.80 34.05
N LEU A 20 7.18 -6.58 34.53
CA LEU A 20 5.85 -5.98 34.55
C LEU A 20 5.32 -5.79 33.13
N SER A 21 6.15 -5.21 32.23
CA SER A 21 5.80 -5.04 30.81
C SER A 21 5.46 -6.37 30.14
N GLN A 22 6.29 -7.40 30.36
CA GLN A 22 6.06 -8.75 29.83
C GLN A 22 4.76 -9.39 30.37
N ASN A 23 4.54 -9.33 31.69
CA ASN A 23 3.35 -9.92 32.33
C ASN A 23 2.04 -9.26 31.91
N MET A 24 2.08 -7.97 31.60
CA MET A 24 0.91 -7.22 31.12
C MET A 24 0.82 -7.21 29.57
N LYS A 25 1.76 -7.82 28.84
CA LYS A 25 1.84 -7.80 27.36
C LYS A 25 1.85 -6.36 26.78
N LEU A 26 2.56 -5.41 27.46
CA LEU A 26 2.58 -3.99 27.05
C LEU A 26 3.49 -3.74 25.84
N SER A 27 4.41 -4.64 25.52
CA SER A 27 5.44 -4.47 24.47
C SER A 27 6.30 -3.21 24.62
N LEU A 28 6.42 -2.66 25.85
CA LEU A 28 7.29 -1.55 26.19
C LEU A 28 8.68 -2.08 26.55
N SER A 29 9.75 -1.46 26.01
CA SER A 29 11.13 -1.77 26.37
C SER A 29 11.45 -1.34 27.83
N THR A 30 12.59 -1.81 28.34
CA THR A 30 13.06 -1.36 29.67
C THR A 30 13.25 0.15 29.72
N GLU A 31 13.80 0.73 28.65
CA GLU A 31 14.01 2.18 28.51
C GLU A 31 12.66 2.93 28.53
N ASP A 32 11.65 2.43 27.82
CA ASP A 32 10.30 3.00 27.81
C ASP A 32 9.69 2.95 29.22
N MET A 33 9.80 1.82 29.90
CA MET A 33 9.30 1.66 31.27
C MET A 33 10.00 2.55 32.29
N LEU A 34 11.29 2.88 32.10
CA LEU A 34 12.00 3.88 32.92
C LEU A 34 11.45 5.29 32.71
N VAL A 35 11.11 5.65 31.45
CA VAL A 35 10.44 6.95 31.16
C VAL A 35 9.06 6.98 31.77
N VAL A 36 8.26 5.91 31.67
CA VAL A 36 6.96 5.79 32.37
C VAL A 36 7.13 5.97 33.88
N GLN A 37 8.10 5.30 34.48
CA GLN A 37 8.41 5.44 35.91
C GLN A 37 8.76 6.89 36.29
N GLN A 38 9.53 7.59 35.44
CA GLN A 38 9.87 8.98 35.65
C GLN A 38 8.63 9.88 35.61
N ILE A 39 7.75 9.72 34.58
CA ILE A 39 6.51 10.50 34.43
C ILE A 39 5.65 10.39 35.69
N PHE A 40 5.41 9.17 36.17
CA PHE A 40 4.54 8.94 37.34
C PHE A 40 5.22 9.32 38.68
N THR A 41 6.54 9.33 38.73
CA THR A 41 7.30 9.89 39.87
C THR A 41 7.18 11.41 39.95
N GLU A 42 7.22 12.11 38.80
CA GLU A 42 7.06 13.56 38.73
C GLU A 42 5.68 14.04 39.20
N ILE A 43 4.62 13.28 38.91
CA ILE A 43 3.24 13.59 39.32
C ILE A 43 2.85 12.96 40.67
N ASP A 44 3.79 12.34 41.37
CA ASP A 44 3.67 11.75 42.72
C ASP A 44 2.51 10.75 42.90
N ARG A 45 2.24 9.94 41.88
CA ARG A 45 1.29 8.82 41.96
C ARG A 45 1.72 7.65 41.10
N ASP A 46 1.19 6.47 41.37
CA ASP A 46 1.31 5.31 40.50
C ASP A 46 0.22 5.34 39.38
N PRO A 47 0.49 4.77 38.19
CA PRO A 47 -0.50 4.70 37.13
C PRO A 47 -1.62 3.72 37.43
N THR A 48 -2.74 3.91 36.75
CA THR A 48 -3.75 2.86 36.58
C THR A 48 -3.30 1.85 35.52
N ASP A 49 -3.90 0.66 35.52
CA ASP A 49 -3.69 -0.30 34.46
C ASP A 49 -4.16 0.25 33.10
N VAL A 50 -5.20 1.08 33.08
CA VAL A 50 -5.71 1.75 31.87
C VAL A 50 -4.67 2.74 31.32
N GLU A 51 -4.02 3.54 32.17
CA GLU A 51 -2.97 4.48 31.74
C GLU A 51 -1.75 3.79 31.16
N LEU A 52 -1.32 2.66 31.77
CA LEU A 52 -0.21 1.87 31.20
C LEU A 52 -0.56 1.29 29.83
N GLU A 53 -1.74 0.76 29.66
CA GLU A 53 -2.21 0.23 28.38
C GLU A 53 -2.33 1.35 27.32
N VAL A 54 -2.84 2.52 27.67
CA VAL A 54 -2.89 3.70 26.76
C VAL A 54 -1.49 4.14 26.33
N ILE A 55 -0.52 4.22 27.25
CA ILE A 55 0.86 4.55 26.92
C ILE A 55 1.47 3.48 26.00
N ALA A 56 1.29 2.20 26.33
CA ALA A 56 1.79 1.10 25.54
C ALA A 56 1.26 1.12 24.11
N GLN A 57 -0.02 1.35 23.95
CA GLN A 57 -0.69 1.48 22.66
C GLN A 57 -0.20 2.71 21.89
N THR A 58 -0.20 3.89 22.54
CA THR A 58 0.24 5.16 21.91
C THR A 58 1.71 5.11 21.50
N TRP A 59 2.60 4.46 22.28
CA TRP A 59 4.04 4.35 22.00
C TRP A 59 4.39 3.10 21.19
N SER A 60 3.42 2.31 20.75
CA SER A 60 3.67 1.15 19.90
C SER A 60 4.31 1.55 18.57
N GLU A 61 4.98 0.61 17.92
CA GLU A 61 5.52 0.82 16.57
C GLU A 61 4.41 1.15 15.58
N HIS A 62 3.25 0.51 15.73
CA HIS A 62 2.08 0.73 14.88
C HIS A 62 1.59 2.19 14.90
N CYS A 63 1.52 2.83 16.10
CA CYS A 63 0.96 4.18 16.25
C CYS A 63 2.01 5.30 16.08
N LYS A 64 3.28 5.06 16.42
CA LYS A 64 4.33 6.10 16.46
C LYS A 64 5.45 5.93 15.43
N HIS A 65 5.46 4.82 14.68
CA HIS A 65 6.46 4.58 13.64
C HIS A 65 7.90 4.81 14.15
N ARG A 66 8.21 4.28 15.34
CA ARG A 66 9.42 4.61 16.11
C ARG A 66 10.71 4.21 15.40
N ILE A 67 10.68 3.16 14.58
CA ILE A 67 11.80 2.72 13.74
C ILE A 67 12.05 3.76 12.64
N PHE A 68 11.01 4.22 11.95
CA PHE A 68 11.13 5.28 10.93
C PHE A 68 11.52 6.65 11.55
N ALA A 69 11.17 6.89 12.80
CA ALA A 69 11.54 8.09 13.54
C ALA A 69 12.93 8.00 14.20
N ALA A 70 13.56 6.80 14.25
CA ALA A 70 14.82 6.55 14.95
C ALA A 70 16.02 7.35 14.40
N THR A 71 17.03 7.55 15.24
CA THR A 71 18.38 7.92 14.79
C THR A 71 19.17 6.65 14.49
N ILE A 72 19.62 6.48 13.25
CA ILE A 72 20.30 5.27 12.78
C ILE A 72 21.73 5.59 12.41
N GLN A 73 22.70 4.86 13.01
CA GLN A 73 24.09 4.83 12.58
C GLN A 73 24.21 3.82 11.46
N HIS A 74 24.19 4.28 10.21
CA HIS A 74 24.20 3.45 9.02
C HIS A 74 25.61 3.29 8.46
N THR A 75 25.99 2.04 8.12
CA THR A 75 27.29 1.73 7.50
C THR A 75 27.06 1.12 6.12
N VAL A 76 27.58 1.76 5.08
CA VAL A 76 27.50 1.28 3.69
C VAL A 76 28.91 0.99 3.20
N ASN A 77 29.19 -0.25 2.82
CA ASN A 77 30.51 -0.69 2.32
C ASN A 77 31.70 -0.21 3.20
N GLY A 78 31.48 -0.09 4.52
CA GLY A 78 32.48 0.36 5.49
C GLY A 78 32.51 1.87 5.75
N GLU A 79 31.78 2.69 5.02
CA GLU A 79 31.59 4.11 5.30
C GLU A 79 30.37 4.35 6.20
N GLN A 80 30.53 5.21 7.20
CA GLN A 80 29.50 5.46 8.20
C GLN A 80 28.81 6.81 7.99
N GLU A 81 27.50 6.83 8.13
CA GLU A 81 26.66 8.02 8.11
C GLU A 81 25.58 7.97 9.19
N GLU A 82 25.09 9.14 9.63
CA GLU A 82 23.98 9.25 10.58
C GLU A 82 22.68 9.64 9.84
N VAL A 83 21.64 8.80 9.99
CA VAL A 83 20.30 9.07 9.48
C VAL A 83 19.41 9.47 10.65
N LYS A 84 18.99 10.74 10.69
CA LYS A 84 18.06 11.27 11.69
C LYS A 84 16.63 11.19 11.16
N SER A 85 15.89 10.16 11.57
CA SER A 85 14.55 9.84 11.10
C SER A 85 14.50 9.58 9.58
N MET A 86 14.32 8.32 9.20
CA MET A 86 14.08 7.95 7.79
C MET A 86 12.86 8.69 7.23
N TYR A 87 11.77 8.73 7.99
CA TYR A 87 10.53 9.46 7.62
C TYR A 87 10.80 10.92 7.27
N LYS A 88 11.45 11.68 8.18
CA LYS A 88 11.73 13.10 7.95
C LYS A 88 12.72 13.32 6.81
N THR A 89 13.73 12.45 6.69
CA THR A 89 14.84 12.61 5.75
C THR A 89 14.49 12.19 4.34
N PHE A 90 13.79 11.05 4.18
CA PHE A 90 13.59 10.44 2.87
C PHE A 90 12.15 10.56 2.33
N ILE A 91 11.17 10.87 3.18
CA ILE A 91 9.77 10.98 2.79
C ILE A 91 9.24 12.40 2.96
N GLN A 92 9.22 12.93 4.17
CA GLN A 92 8.58 14.22 4.45
C GLN A 92 9.31 15.41 3.81
N ARG A 93 10.66 15.46 3.94
CA ARG A 93 11.46 16.58 3.40
C ARG A 93 11.39 16.67 1.89
N PRO A 94 11.64 15.58 1.10
CA PRO A 94 11.51 15.65 -0.35
C PRO A 94 10.09 16.00 -0.79
N SER A 95 9.05 15.48 -0.13
CA SER A 95 7.66 15.82 -0.44
C SER A 95 7.39 17.32 -0.22
N LYS A 96 7.85 17.90 0.88
CA LYS A 96 7.75 19.35 1.13
C LYS A 96 8.51 20.19 0.10
N GLU A 97 9.66 19.72 -0.36
CA GLU A 97 10.42 20.37 -1.42
C GLU A 97 9.66 20.36 -2.75
N ILE A 98 9.05 19.23 -3.10
CA ILE A 98 8.21 19.11 -4.31
C ILE A 98 6.98 20.01 -4.21
N MET A 99 6.29 20.00 -3.07
CA MET A 99 5.13 20.87 -2.82
C MET A 99 5.47 22.36 -2.98
N ALA A 100 6.65 22.77 -2.54
CA ALA A 100 7.11 24.16 -2.72
C ALA A 100 7.32 24.51 -4.20
N ARG A 101 7.68 23.53 -5.04
CA ARG A 101 7.82 23.70 -6.50
C ARG A 101 6.46 23.65 -7.23
N LYS A 102 5.44 22.99 -6.65
CA LYS A 102 4.08 22.81 -7.21
C LYS A 102 2.99 23.38 -6.26
N PRO A 103 2.97 24.70 -6.00
CA PRO A 103 2.06 25.28 -5.02
C PRO A 103 0.60 25.06 -5.41
N GLY A 104 -0.22 24.64 -4.46
CA GLY A 104 -1.66 24.38 -4.63
C GLY A 104 -2.00 23.04 -5.29
N PHE A 105 -1.05 22.17 -5.59
CA PHE A 105 -1.34 20.82 -6.04
C PHE A 105 -1.68 19.89 -4.88
N VAL A 106 -0.81 19.79 -3.86
CA VAL A 106 -1.11 19.09 -2.61
C VAL A 106 -1.79 20.07 -1.66
N LEU A 107 -2.96 19.73 -1.18
CA LEU A 107 -3.79 20.57 -0.31
C LEU A 107 -3.61 20.21 1.17
N SER A 108 -3.37 18.94 1.47
CA SER A 108 -3.06 18.44 2.81
C SER A 108 -2.21 17.18 2.71
N CYS A 109 -1.21 17.03 3.61
CA CYS A 109 -0.45 15.79 3.76
C CYS A 109 0.20 15.72 5.15
N PHE A 110 0.38 14.49 5.68
CA PHE A 110 1.06 14.18 6.94
C PHE A 110 0.38 14.76 8.20
N VAL A 111 -0.89 15.12 8.14
CA VAL A 111 -1.65 15.72 9.26
C VAL A 111 -3.06 15.14 9.42
N ASP A 112 -3.46 14.19 8.58
CA ASP A 112 -4.80 13.60 8.56
C ASP A 112 -4.70 12.12 8.17
N ASN A 113 -5.80 11.36 8.23
CA ASN A 113 -5.88 9.95 7.84
C ASN A 113 -5.39 9.71 6.40
N ALA A 114 -5.64 10.65 5.48
CA ALA A 114 -5.11 10.61 4.12
C ALA A 114 -4.65 11.99 3.64
N GLY A 115 -3.71 12.02 2.67
CA GLY A 115 -3.29 13.24 2.00
C GLY A 115 -4.16 13.56 0.78
N PHE A 116 -4.40 14.86 0.53
CA PHE A 116 -5.27 15.35 -0.52
C PHE A 116 -4.51 16.07 -1.63
N ILE A 117 -4.78 15.72 -2.89
CA ILE A 117 -4.35 16.50 -4.05
C ILE A 117 -5.55 17.15 -4.75
N LYS A 118 -5.30 18.27 -5.40
CA LYS A 118 -6.29 19.00 -6.18
C LYS A 118 -6.68 18.21 -7.43
N LEU A 119 -7.98 17.90 -7.60
CA LEU A 119 -8.53 17.37 -8.86
C LEU A 119 -8.86 18.51 -9.81
N ASP A 120 -9.77 19.39 -9.38
CA ASP A 120 -10.20 20.61 -10.09
C ASP A 120 -10.33 21.78 -9.11
N ASP A 121 -11.11 22.81 -9.43
CA ASP A 121 -11.26 23.97 -8.56
C ASP A 121 -12.19 23.74 -7.34
N ASN A 122 -12.98 22.67 -7.34
CA ASN A 122 -13.97 22.36 -6.30
C ASN A 122 -13.64 21.06 -5.54
N LEU A 123 -13.11 20.06 -6.25
CA LEU A 123 -12.93 18.70 -5.74
C LEU A 123 -11.45 18.36 -5.52
N SER A 124 -11.22 17.49 -4.58
CA SER A 124 -9.93 16.88 -4.25
C SER A 124 -10.07 15.39 -4.16
N VAL A 125 -8.98 14.67 -4.46
CA VAL A 125 -8.89 13.22 -4.32
C VAL A 125 -7.79 12.86 -3.35
N CYS A 126 -7.94 11.70 -2.72
CA CYS A 126 -6.98 11.11 -1.80
C CYS A 126 -6.85 9.61 -2.02
N LEU A 127 -5.78 9.04 -1.49
CA LEU A 127 -5.53 7.61 -1.47
C LEU A 127 -4.91 7.26 -0.12
N LYS A 128 -5.30 6.14 0.45
CA LYS A 128 -4.69 5.53 1.63
C LYS A 128 -4.47 4.05 1.36
N ALA A 129 -3.39 3.51 1.89
CA ALA A 129 -3.13 2.07 1.90
C ALA A 129 -2.57 1.67 3.25
N GLU A 130 -3.08 0.56 3.78
CA GLU A 130 -2.72 -0.02 5.07
C GLU A 130 -2.31 -1.48 4.94
N THR A 131 -1.71 -2.05 6.00
CA THR A 131 -1.31 -3.45 6.06
C THR A 131 -2.08 -4.19 7.15
N HIS A 132 -2.48 -5.43 6.86
CA HIS A 132 -3.14 -6.31 7.83
C HIS A 132 -2.55 -7.73 7.80
N ASN A 133 -1.21 -7.83 8.03
CA ASN A 133 -0.39 -9.01 7.79
C ASN A 133 -0.61 -10.11 8.83
N HIS A 134 -0.21 -9.87 10.09
CA HIS A 134 -0.31 -10.86 11.17
C HIS A 134 -1.74 -11.36 11.42
N PRO A 135 -2.78 -10.50 11.49
CA PRO A 135 -4.15 -10.98 11.63
C PRO A 135 -4.58 -11.90 10.47
N SER A 136 -4.11 -11.63 9.24
CA SER A 136 -4.40 -12.48 8.07
C SER A 136 -3.61 -13.79 8.07
N ALA A 137 -2.47 -13.86 8.75
CA ALA A 137 -1.73 -15.12 8.94
C ALA A 137 -2.47 -16.08 9.88
N ILE A 138 -3.16 -15.53 10.91
CA ILE A 138 -3.90 -16.31 11.92
C ILE A 138 -5.31 -16.67 11.45
N GLU A 139 -6.05 -15.68 10.94
CA GLU A 139 -7.42 -15.84 10.44
C GLU A 139 -7.56 -15.13 9.09
N PRO A 140 -7.23 -15.79 7.99
CA PRO A 140 -7.08 -15.12 6.69
C PRO A 140 -8.31 -14.36 6.22
N TYR A 141 -9.52 -14.90 6.46
CA TYR A 141 -10.77 -14.26 6.05
C TYR A 141 -11.05 -13.01 6.90
N ALA A 142 -11.08 -13.16 8.22
CA ALA A 142 -11.43 -12.06 9.12
C ALA A 142 -10.34 -10.98 9.13
N GLY A 143 -9.06 -11.39 9.12
CA GLY A 143 -7.93 -10.46 9.06
C GLY A 143 -7.95 -9.59 7.81
N ALA A 144 -8.10 -10.18 6.64
CA ALA A 144 -8.15 -9.45 5.38
C ALA A 144 -9.44 -8.63 5.21
N ASN A 145 -10.57 -9.15 5.67
CA ASN A 145 -11.85 -8.45 5.71
C ASN A 145 -11.75 -7.14 6.49
N THR A 146 -11.14 -7.20 7.68
CA THR A 146 -10.89 -6.03 8.52
C THR A 146 -9.85 -5.08 7.90
N GLY A 147 -8.84 -5.60 7.22
CA GLY A 147 -7.83 -4.78 6.55
C GLY A 147 -8.45 -3.82 5.53
N LEU A 148 -9.38 -4.31 4.70
CA LEU A 148 -10.09 -3.44 3.75
C LEU A 148 -11.06 -2.50 4.49
N GLY A 149 -11.79 -2.97 5.49
CA GLY A 149 -12.69 -2.12 6.29
C GLY A 149 -11.93 -0.97 6.95
N GLY A 150 -10.75 -1.25 7.52
CA GLY A 150 -9.90 -0.22 8.14
C GLY A 150 -9.52 0.90 7.18
N VAL A 151 -9.06 0.57 5.98
CA VAL A 151 -8.64 1.59 5.01
C VAL A 151 -9.82 2.38 4.40
N ILE A 152 -11.00 1.76 4.28
CA ILE A 152 -12.22 2.49 3.89
C ILE A 152 -12.58 3.52 4.96
N ARG A 153 -12.47 3.17 6.25
CA ARG A 153 -12.69 4.10 7.37
C ARG A 153 -11.65 5.21 7.42
N ASP A 154 -10.37 4.95 7.07
CA ASP A 154 -9.36 5.99 6.94
C ASP A 154 -9.78 7.07 5.94
N ILE A 155 -10.30 6.67 4.77
CA ILE A 155 -10.85 7.62 3.80
C ILE A 155 -12.04 8.36 4.38
N LEU A 156 -12.96 7.66 5.01
CA LEU A 156 -14.14 8.26 5.64
C LEU A 156 -13.77 9.19 6.81
N GLY A 157 -12.65 8.92 7.51
CA GLY A 157 -12.07 9.77 8.55
C GLY A 157 -11.25 10.93 8.01
N ALA A 158 -10.92 10.98 6.72
CA ALA A 158 -10.12 12.05 6.13
C ALA A 158 -10.96 13.29 5.81
N GLY A 159 -10.43 14.48 6.18
CA GLY A 159 -11.20 15.72 6.14
C GLY A 159 -12.45 15.63 7.04
N LYS A 160 -13.57 16.14 6.58
CA LYS A 160 -14.88 16.00 7.25
C LYS A 160 -15.68 14.81 6.69
N GLY A 161 -15.04 13.82 6.08
CA GLY A 161 -15.66 12.64 5.51
C GLY A 161 -15.48 12.54 3.99
N ALA A 162 -14.33 12.07 3.50
CA ALA A 162 -14.17 11.80 2.08
C ALA A 162 -15.02 10.57 1.66
N LYS A 163 -15.58 10.59 0.45
CA LYS A 163 -16.37 9.50 -0.12
C LYS A 163 -15.43 8.47 -0.74
N PRO A 164 -15.40 7.20 -0.28
CA PRO A 164 -14.67 6.13 -0.93
C PRO A 164 -15.21 5.84 -2.34
N ILE A 165 -14.32 5.71 -3.33
CA ILE A 165 -14.70 5.56 -4.74
C ILE A 165 -14.06 4.37 -5.46
N ALA A 166 -12.91 3.87 -4.97
CA ALA A 166 -12.25 2.69 -5.54
C ALA A 166 -11.32 2.06 -4.53
N ASN A 167 -11.15 0.73 -4.59
CA ASN A 167 -10.16 -0.02 -3.83
C ASN A 167 -9.03 -0.51 -4.72
N LEU A 168 -7.87 -0.73 -4.12
CA LEU A 168 -6.72 -1.43 -4.66
C LEU A 168 -6.16 -2.38 -3.60
N ASP A 169 -5.77 -3.60 -4.00
CA ASP A 169 -5.37 -4.64 -3.05
C ASP A 169 -4.12 -5.37 -3.54
N VAL A 170 -3.09 -5.51 -2.68
CA VAL A 170 -1.85 -6.20 -3.01
C VAL A 170 -1.56 -7.28 -1.98
N PHE A 171 -1.27 -8.48 -2.45
CA PHE A 171 -1.03 -9.63 -1.59
C PHE A 171 0.33 -10.26 -1.89
N CYS A 172 1.03 -10.70 -0.82
CA CYS A 172 2.24 -11.49 -0.95
C CYS A 172 2.08 -12.80 -0.18
N PHE A 173 2.23 -13.93 -0.88
CA PHE A 173 1.98 -15.27 -0.34
C PHE A 173 3.13 -16.22 -0.62
N GLY A 174 3.22 -17.34 0.12
CA GLY A 174 3.85 -18.55 -0.39
C GLY A 174 3.08 -19.08 -1.61
N ALA A 175 3.75 -19.81 -2.49
CA ALA A 175 3.11 -20.35 -3.69
C ALA A 175 1.93 -21.29 -3.34
N PRO A 176 0.84 -21.29 -4.11
CA PRO A 176 -0.34 -22.10 -3.79
C PRO A 176 -0.10 -23.61 -3.93
N ASP A 177 0.95 -24.03 -4.64
CA ASP A 177 1.41 -25.40 -4.80
C ASP A 177 2.51 -25.80 -3.79
N THR A 178 2.75 -25.01 -2.75
CA THR A 178 3.72 -25.30 -1.69
C THR A 178 3.49 -26.73 -1.14
N PRO A 179 4.53 -27.59 -1.07
CA PRO A 179 4.37 -28.92 -0.53
C PRO A 179 3.92 -28.90 0.96
N GLN A 180 2.97 -29.78 1.32
CA GLN A 180 2.48 -29.88 2.70
C GLN A 180 3.60 -30.08 3.72
N SER A 181 4.69 -30.75 3.34
CA SER A 181 5.86 -30.97 4.19
C SER A 181 6.62 -29.72 4.58
N MET A 182 6.40 -28.58 3.88
CA MET A 182 7.02 -27.30 4.24
C MET A 182 6.24 -26.51 5.31
N VAL A 183 5.01 -26.90 5.56
CA VAL A 183 4.15 -26.27 6.59
C VAL A 183 3.89 -27.22 7.77
N GLU A 184 4.16 -28.51 7.60
CA GLU A 184 3.94 -29.54 8.62
C GLU A 184 4.89 -29.32 9.80
N GLY A 185 4.34 -29.22 11.01
CA GLY A 185 5.12 -29.00 12.24
C GLY A 185 5.25 -27.55 12.69
N HIS A 186 4.80 -26.56 11.89
CA HIS A 186 4.97 -25.14 12.19
C HIS A 186 3.68 -24.43 12.67
N ASN A 187 2.60 -25.15 12.89
CA ASN A 187 1.30 -24.59 13.31
C ASN A 187 0.87 -23.34 12.51
N ILE A 188 1.08 -23.38 11.18
CA ILE A 188 0.72 -22.33 10.24
C ILE A 188 -0.31 -22.83 9.23
N ILE A 189 -1.09 -21.90 8.67
CA ILE A 189 -2.05 -22.23 7.61
C ILE A 189 -1.31 -22.38 6.29
N HIS A 190 -1.66 -23.41 5.49
CA HIS A 190 -1.08 -23.63 4.17
C HIS A 190 -1.32 -22.40 3.24
N PRO A 191 -0.32 -21.96 2.43
CA PRO A 191 -0.42 -20.77 1.57
C PRO A 191 -1.68 -20.72 0.69
N LEU A 192 -2.14 -21.85 0.15
CA LEU A 192 -3.41 -21.91 -0.58
C LEU A 192 -4.62 -21.55 0.28
N GLY A 193 -4.62 -21.95 1.56
CA GLY A 193 -5.65 -21.59 2.54
C GLY A 193 -5.61 -20.09 2.86
N ILE A 194 -4.40 -19.55 3.06
CA ILE A 194 -4.17 -18.11 3.25
C ILE A 194 -4.70 -17.32 2.05
N MET A 195 -4.24 -17.67 0.83
CA MET A 195 -4.64 -16.98 -0.41
C MET A 195 -6.17 -16.94 -0.57
N ARG A 196 -6.84 -18.09 -0.43
CA ARG A 196 -8.31 -18.17 -0.56
C ARG A 196 -9.03 -17.36 0.52
N GLY A 197 -8.59 -17.47 1.77
CA GLY A 197 -9.19 -16.75 2.89
C GLY A 197 -9.05 -15.23 2.72
N VAL A 198 -7.86 -14.74 2.38
CA VAL A 198 -7.58 -13.32 2.16
C VAL A 198 -8.42 -12.77 1.00
N VAL A 199 -8.39 -13.43 -0.16
CA VAL A 199 -9.16 -12.99 -1.34
C VAL A 199 -10.65 -12.92 -1.04
N HIS A 200 -11.21 -13.94 -0.36
CA HIS A 200 -12.62 -13.94 0.02
C HIS A 200 -12.95 -12.87 1.08
N GLY A 201 -12.06 -12.62 2.04
CA GLY A 201 -12.25 -11.58 3.06
C GLY A 201 -12.35 -10.19 2.44
N VAL A 202 -11.38 -9.84 1.60
CA VAL A 202 -11.37 -8.55 0.86
C VAL A 202 -12.58 -8.43 -0.07
N ARG A 203 -12.88 -9.49 -0.86
CA ARG A 203 -14.07 -9.53 -1.72
C ARG A 203 -15.35 -9.20 -0.97
N ASP A 204 -15.59 -9.92 0.12
CA ASP A 204 -16.85 -9.82 0.84
C ASP A 204 -17.02 -8.44 1.49
N TYR A 205 -15.94 -7.81 1.92
CA TYR A 205 -16.03 -6.44 2.45
C TYR A 205 -16.29 -5.43 1.34
N GLY A 206 -15.45 -5.37 0.32
CA GLY A 206 -15.55 -4.39 -0.78
C GLY A 206 -16.86 -4.48 -1.55
N ASN A 207 -17.27 -5.72 -1.91
CA ASN A 207 -18.52 -5.92 -2.66
C ASN A 207 -19.76 -5.52 -1.83
N ARG A 208 -19.78 -5.80 -0.51
CA ARG A 208 -20.90 -5.40 0.36
C ARG A 208 -20.92 -3.90 0.65
N MET A 209 -19.76 -3.22 0.62
CA MET A 209 -19.70 -1.75 0.68
C MET A 209 -20.14 -1.09 -0.63
N GLY A 210 -20.13 -1.82 -1.73
CA GLY A 210 -20.43 -1.29 -3.07
C GLY A 210 -19.33 -0.35 -3.59
N ILE A 211 -18.05 -0.65 -3.25
CA ILE A 211 -16.88 0.09 -3.71
C ILE A 211 -16.12 -0.81 -4.68
N PRO A 212 -15.80 -0.35 -5.91
CA PRO A 212 -15.13 -1.18 -6.90
C PRO A 212 -13.65 -1.41 -6.53
N THR A 213 -13.16 -2.66 -6.63
CA THR A 213 -11.72 -2.97 -6.60
C THR A 213 -11.18 -2.92 -8.03
N THR A 214 -10.38 -1.92 -8.35
CA THR A 214 -10.01 -1.59 -9.74
C THR A 214 -8.55 -1.86 -10.07
N SER A 215 -7.69 -2.09 -9.06
CA SER A 215 -6.25 -2.32 -9.23
C SER A 215 -5.74 -3.29 -8.17
N GLY A 216 -4.61 -3.96 -8.45
CA GLY A 216 -3.98 -4.85 -7.48
C GLY A 216 -2.86 -5.70 -8.08
N ALA A 217 -2.12 -6.39 -7.20
CA ALA A 217 -1.07 -7.33 -7.56
C ALA A 217 -0.99 -8.50 -6.57
N ILE A 218 -0.41 -9.62 -7.02
CA ILE A 218 -0.09 -10.75 -6.13
C ILE A 218 1.34 -11.19 -6.42
N GLN A 219 2.16 -11.22 -5.37
CA GLN A 219 3.53 -11.71 -5.38
C GLN A 219 3.64 -13.06 -4.66
N PHE A 220 4.54 -13.93 -5.13
CA PHE A 220 4.79 -15.24 -4.52
C PHE A 220 6.28 -15.41 -4.21
N ASP A 221 6.59 -15.66 -2.92
CA ASP A 221 7.94 -15.96 -2.47
C ASP A 221 7.88 -16.97 -1.32
N PRO A 222 8.83 -17.93 -1.24
CA PRO A 222 8.85 -18.93 -0.17
C PRO A 222 8.89 -18.34 1.25
N THR A 223 9.45 -17.15 1.45
CA THR A 223 9.54 -16.52 2.77
C THR A 223 8.19 -16.01 3.27
N TYR A 224 7.23 -15.71 2.36
CA TYR A 224 5.87 -15.34 2.74
C TYR A 224 4.99 -16.53 3.19
N ILE A 225 5.51 -17.77 3.20
CA ILE A 225 4.81 -18.94 3.76
C ILE A 225 4.45 -18.70 5.22
N TYR A 226 5.37 -18.09 5.99
CA TYR A 226 5.22 -17.86 7.43
C TYR A 226 4.58 -16.49 7.75
N ASN A 227 4.82 -15.50 6.90
CA ASN A 227 4.32 -14.13 7.06
C ASN A 227 3.76 -13.61 5.74
N PRO A 228 2.49 -13.87 5.43
CA PRO A 228 1.83 -13.28 4.28
C PRO A 228 1.70 -11.77 4.46
N LEU A 229 1.77 -11.02 3.36
CA LEU A 229 1.48 -9.59 3.37
C LEU A 229 0.11 -9.33 2.73
N VAL A 230 -0.67 -8.48 3.37
CA VAL A 230 -1.98 -8.04 2.90
C VAL A 230 -2.02 -6.52 2.96
N PHE A 231 -1.88 -5.89 1.80
CA PHE A 231 -2.08 -4.45 1.65
C PHE A 231 -3.48 -4.22 1.09
N CYS A 232 -4.24 -3.36 1.74
CA CYS A 232 -5.52 -2.86 1.23
C CYS A 232 -5.43 -1.36 1.06
N GLY A 233 -5.95 -0.84 -0.04
CA GLY A 233 -5.96 0.59 -0.33
C GLY A 233 -7.33 1.06 -0.79
N THR A 234 -7.66 2.31 -0.48
CA THR A 234 -8.92 2.96 -0.90
C THR A 234 -8.67 4.39 -1.34
N ALA A 235 -9.23 4.72 -2.50
CA ALA A 235 -9.27 6.09 -3.03
C ALA A 235 -10.56 6.79 -2.61
N GLY A 236 -10.47 8.11 -2.38
CA GLY A 236 -11.60 8.92 -1.98
C GLY A 236 -11.67 10.28 -2.69
N VAL A 237 -12.84 10.90 -2.65
CA VAL A 237 -13.12 12.24 -3.18
C VAL A 237 -13.84 13.10 -2.14
N ILE A 238 -13.48 14.39 -2.07
CA ILE A 238 -14.07 15.34 -1.13
C ILE A 238 -14.12 16.76 -1.75
N PRO A 239 -15.13 17.58 -1.43
CA PRO A 239 -15.09 19.01 -1.71
C PRO A 239 -13.91 19.68 -0.98
N GLN A 240 -13.18 20.57 -1.64
CA GLN A 240 -12.02 21.25 -1.02
C GLN A 240 -12.39 22.03 0.26
N ALA A 241 -13.61 22.52 0.34
CA ALA A 241 -14.12 23.24 1.51
C ALA A 241 -14.21 22.35 2.78
N ASP A 242 -14.26 21.02 2.61
CA ASP A 242 -14.43 20.05 3.70
C ASP A 242 -13.12 19.33 4.08
N ILE A 243 -11.99 19.73 3.50
CA ILE A 243 -10.68 19.14 3.87
C ILE A 243 -10.27 19.57 5.29
N ALA A 244 -10.43 20.84 5.62
CA ALA A 244 -10.02 21.36 6.92
C ALA A 244 -10.99 20.92 8.01
N LYS A 245 -10.43 20.27 9.06
CA LYS A 245 -11.14 19.93 10.29
C LYS A 245 -10.42 20.56 11.48
N GLU A 246 -11.16 21.01 12.47
CA GLU A 246 -10.59 21.69 13.62
C GLU A 246 -11.33 21.29 14.89
N MET A 247 -10.57 20.88 15.92
CA MET A 247 -11.11 20.62 17.24
C MET A 247 -11.15 21.90 18.05
N LYS A 248 -12.30 22.17 18.74
CA LYS A 248 -12.50 23.34 19.58
C LYS A 248 -13.08 22.94 20.93
N PRO A 249 -12.81 23.70 22.00
CA PRO A 249 -13.48 23.48 23.28
C PRO A 249 -14.99 23.62 23.18
N GLY A 250 -15.72 22.75 23.89
CA GLY A 250 -17.19 22.74 23.95
C GLY A 250 -17.89 21.91 22.87
N LEU A 251 -17.16 21.19 22.04
CA LEU A 251 -17.75 20.23 21.11
C LEU A 251 -18.04 18.89 21.82
N ALA A 252 -19.15 18.25 21.45
CA ALA A 252 -19.46 16.90 21.88
C ALA A 252 -18.60 15.90 21.12
N VAL A 253 -18.03 14.92 21.84
CA VAL A 253 -17.35 13.76 21.25
C VAL A 253 -18.39 12.67 21.09
N VAL A 254 -18.70 12.33 19.85
CA VAL A 254 -19.78 11.41 19.47
C VAL A 254 -19.20 10.18 18.82
N VAL A 255 -19.68 9.01 19.19
CA VAL A 255 -19.37 7.72 18.53
C VAL A 255 -20.59 7.26 17.76
N ILE A 256 -20.41 6.87 16.50
CA ILE A 256 -21.45 6.25 15.67
C ILE A 256 -20.95 4.92 15.11
N GLY A 257 -21.88 4.02 14.79
CA GLY A 257 -21.60 2.74 14.14
C GLY A 257 -21.66 1.55 15.10
N GLY A 258 -20.72 0.60 14.96
CA GLY A 258 -20.69 -0.66 15.68
C GLY A 258 -20.48 -0.54 17.20
N ARG A 259 -20.80 -1.62 17.92
CA ARG A 259 -20.61 -1.69 19.37
C ARG A 259 -19.20 -2.17 19.73
N THR A 260 -18.71 -1.76 20.88
CA THR A 260 -17.43 -2.16 21.46
C THR A 260 -17.51 -3.57 22.05
N GLY A 261 -16.60 -4.46 21.67
CA GLY A 261 -16.48 -5.84 22.17
C GLY A 261 -15.06 -6.16 22.63
N LYS A 262 -14.76 -7.44 22.82
CA LYS A 262 -13.42 -7.92 23.16
C LYS A 262 -12.60 -8.34 21.95
N ASP A 263 -13.15 -8.21 20.76
CA ASP A 263 -12.44 -8.38 19.49
C ASP A 263 -11.45 -7.23 19.27
N GLY A 264 -10.25 -7.55 18.80
CA GLY A 264 -9.16 -6.57 18.55
C GLY A 264 -8.52 -6.04 19.84
N LEU A 265 -8.50 -6.77 20.94
CA LEU A 265 -7.72 -6.42 22.11
C LEU A 265 -6.22 -6.70 21.83
N HIS A 266 -5.36 -5.72 22.06
CA HIS A 266 -3.92 -5.77 21.76
C HIS A 266 -3.57 -5.97 20.26
N GLY A 267 -4.45 -5.65 19.32
CA GLY A 267 -4.23 -5.83 17.88
C GLY A 267 -3.00 -5.08 17.37
N ALA A 268 -2.83 -3.83 17.74
CA ALA A 268 -1.67 -3.02 17.32
C ALA A 268 -0.35 -3.49 17.98
N THR A 269 -0.36 -3.94 19.22
CA THR A 269 0.85 -4.51 19.86
C THR A 269 1.20 -5.87 19.26
N PHE A 270 0.23 -6.72 18.97
CA PHE A 270 0.43 -7.98 18.24
C PHE A 270 1.01 -7.75 16.84
N SER A 271 0.49 -6.79 16.08
CA SER A 271 1.00 -6.44 14.75
C SER A 271 2.43 -5.85 14.77
N SER A 272 2.96 -5.53 15.97
CA SER A 272 4.30 -4.98 16.19
C SER A 272 5.24 -5.96 16.90
N ALA A 273 4.91 -7.26 16.92
CA ALA A 273 5.71 -8.32 17.54
C ALA A 273 6.01 -9.44 16.55
N ALA A 274 7.09 -10.23 16.80
CA ALA A 274 7.38 -11.42 16.02
C ALA A 274 6.28 -12.47 16.17
N MET A 275 5.98 -13.21 15.12
CA MET A 275 5.15 -14.42 15.20
C MET A 275 5.99 -15.66 15.50
N GLY A 276 5.37 -16.68 16.08
CA GLY A 276 5.95 -17.97 16.37
C GLY A 276 4.88 -19.07 16.40
N GLU A 277 5.28 -20.27 16.75
CA GLU A 277 4.39 -21.46 16.74
C GLU A 277 3.17 -21.35 17.65
N ASP A 278 3.27 -20.57 18.74
CA ASP A 278 2.19 -20.38 19.73
C ASP A 278 1.24 -19.24 19.34
N SER A 279 1.61 -18.37 18.37
CA SER A 279 0.83 -17.18 18.02
C SER A 279 -0.59 -17.49 17.58
N HIS A 280 -0.81 -18.61 16.90
CA HIS A 280 -2.13 -19.01 16.43
C HIS A 280 -3.12 -19.31 17.58
N GLU A 281 -2.65 -19.75 18.75
CA GLU A 281 -3.47 -20.04 19.91
C GLU A 281 -3.59 -18.84 20.86
N GLU A 282 -2.50 -18.07 21.03
CA GLU A 282 -2.44 -16.98 22.00
C GLU A 282 -3.08 -15.66 21.51
N ASP A 283 -3.03 -15.38 20.20
CA ASP A 283 -3.34 -14.07 19.65
C ASP A 283 -4.67 -14.00 18.87
N GLN A 284 -5.51 -15.05 18.95
CA GLN A 284 -6.83 -15.06 18.29
C GLN A 284 -7.73 -13.87 18.67
N GLN A 285 -7.62 -13.35 19.88
CA GLN A 285 -8.41 -12.19 20.34
C GLN A 285 -7.94 -10.86 19.72
N ALA A 286 -6.73 -10.82 19.17
CA ALA A 286 -6.22 -9.65 18.46
C ALA A 286 -6.85 -9.49 17.07
N VAL A 287 -7.42 -10.55 16.50
CA VAL A 287 -8.14 -10.50 15.23
C VAL A 287 -9.51 -9.87 15.41
N GLN A 288 -9.78 -8.83 14.65
CA GLN A 288 -11.08 -8.15 14.65
C GLN A 288 -12.08 -8.89 13.76
N ILE A 289 -13.38 -8.60 13.95
CA ILE A 289 -14.47 -9.17 13.16
C ILE A 289 -15.19 -8.05 12.42
N GLY A 290 -15.02 -8.03 11.08
CA GLY A 290 -15.62 -6.99 10.23
C GLY A 290 -17.12 -7.21 9.94
N ASN A 291 -17.86 -6.10 9.86
CA ASN A 291 -19.27 -6.04 9.48
C ASN A 291 -19.52 -4.93 8.44
N PRO A 292 -19.31 -5.19 7.14
CA PRO A 292 -19.40 -4.17 6.10
C PRO A 292 -20.76 -3.49 5.98
N ILE A 293 -21.85 -4.16 6.38
CA ILE A 293 -23.20 -3.54 6.36
C ILE A 293 -23.29 -2.42 7.40
N GLU A 294 -22.69 -2.61 8.57
CA GLU A 294 -22.68 -1.58 9.62
C GLU A 294 -21.81 -0.40 9.20
N GLU A 295 -20.66 -0.68 8.57
CA GLU A 295 -19.82 0.38 8.00
C GLU A 295 -20.51 1.14 6.87
N LYS A 296 -21.24 0.46 5.99
CA LYS A 296 -22.01 1.10 4.90
C LYS A 296 -23.06 2.07 5.45
N LYS A 297 -23.80 1.69 6.48
CA LYS A 297 -24.76 2.58 7.15
C LYS A 297 -24.07 3.79 7.79
N THR A 298 -22.94 3.55 8.44
CA THR A 298 -22.13 4.60 9.07
C THR A 298 -21.57 5.58 8.04
N LEU A 299 -21.10 5.07 6.89
CA LEU A 299 -20.66 5.85 5.75
C LEU A 299 -21.78 6.79 5.25
N ASP A 300 -22.98 6.25 5.05
CA ASP A 300 -24.12 7.04 4.55
C ASP A 300 -24.51 8.15 5.55
N VAL A 301 -24.45 7.89 6.85
CA VAL A 301 -24.64 8.92 7.90
C VAL A 301 -23.59 10.02 7.80
N ILE A 302 -22.31 9.69 7.68
CA ILE A 302 -21.21 10.67 7.67
C ILE A 302 -21.29 11.55 6.42
N LEU A 303 -21.53 10.99 5.24
CA LEU A 303 -21.61 11.75 4.00
C LEU A 303 -22.79 12.74 4.05
N GLU A 304 -23.96 12.30 4.49
CA GLU A 304 -25.13 13.17 4.64
C GLU A 304 -24.94 14.22 5.74
N ALA A 305 -24.31 13.85 6.87
CA ALA A 305 -24.00 14.77 7.96
C ALA A 305 -23.00 15.85 7.53
N ARG A 306 -22.00 15.50 6.72
CA ARG A 306 -21.08 16.47 6.09
C ARG A 306 -21.83 17.46 5.22
N GLU A 307 -22.68 16.98 4.31
CA GLU A 307 -23.44 17.83 3.39
C GLU A 307 -24.36 18.82 4.13
N ARG A 308 -24.88 18.43 5.29
CA ARG A 308 -25.68 19.30 6.18
C ARG A 308 -24.83 20.19 7.08
N GLY A 309 -23.51 20.08 7.08
CA GLY A 309 -22.61 20.87 7.94
C GLY A 309 -22.72 20.53 9.42
N LEU A 310 -23.05 19.28 9.77
CA LEU A 310 -23.21 18.85 11.16
C LEU A 310 -21.88 18.44 11.82
N ILE A 311 -20.82 18.16 11.04
CA ILE A 311 -19.53 17.63 11.50
C ILE A 311 -18.48 18.74 11.52
N GLU A 312 -17.77 18.89 12.65
CA GLU A 312 -16.58 19.75 12.78
C GLU A 312 -15.29 18.96 12.60
N PHE A 313 -15.26 17.72 13.10
CA PHE A 313 -14.13 16.80 13.02
C PHE A 313 -14.66 15.36 12.91
N VAL A 314 -13.99 14.51 12.16
CA VAL A 314 -14.25 13.06 12.11
C VAL A 314 -12.93 12.31 12.02
N THR A 315 -12.85 11.14 12.66
CA THR A 315 -11.76 10.17 12.53
C THR A 315 -12.30 8.77 12.70
N ASP A 316 -11.61 7.78 12.16
CA ASP A 316 -11.93 6.37 12.39
C ASP A 316 -11.56 5.92 13.81
N CYS A 317 -12.12 4.81 14.24
CA CYS A 317 -11.78 4.15 15.49
C CYS A 317 -11.12 2.81 15.17
N GLY A 318 -9.86 2.86 14.77
CA GLY A 318 -9.03 1.73 14.37
C GLY A 318 -8.17 1.21 15.51
N ALA A 319 -6.86 1.06 15.25
CA ALA A 319 -5.86 0.62 16.22
C ALA A 319 -5.89 1.45 17.50
N GLY A 320 -5.88 0.77 18.66
CA GLY A 320 -6.00 1.43 19.97
C GLY A 320 -7.39 1.94 20.33
N GLY A 321 -8.39 1.72 19.51
CA GLY A 321 -9.79 2.01 19.80
C GLY A 321 -10.04 3.47 20.16
N PHE A 322 -10.84 3.73 21.21
CA PHE A 322 -11.14 5.09 21.64
C PHE A 322 -9.91 5.84 22.16
N SER A 323 -8.87 5.14 22.65
CA SER A 323 -7.66 5.80 23.16
C SER A 323 -6.89 6.52 22.06
N SER A 324 -6.85 5.98 20.86
CA SER A 324 -6.28 6.63 19.66
C SER A 324 -7.27 7.64 19.07
N ALA A 325 -8.46 7.19 18.68
CA ALA A 325 -9.43 8.05 17.97
C ALA A 325 -9.81 9.30 18.76
N ALA A 326 -10.32 9.14 19.99
CA ALA A 326 -10.70 10.28 20.83
C ALA A 326 -9.48 10.96 21.47
N GLY A 327 -8.41 10.19 21.78
CA GLY A 327 -7.17 10.75 22.32
C GLY A 327 -6.47 11.71 21.35
N GLU A 328 -6.33 11.31 20.08
CA GLU A 328 -5.74 12.17 19.03
C GLU A 328 -6.64 13.35 18.71
N MET A 329 -7.96 13.14 18.60
CA MET A 329 -8.93 14.22 18.41
C MET A 329 -8.81 15.30 19.50
N LEU A 330 -8.64 14.89 20.77
CA LEU A 330 -8.55 15.79 21.92
C LEU A 330 -7.13 16.29 22.23
N SER A 331 -6.12 15.90 21.41
CA SER A 331 -4.69 16.15 21.72
C SER A 331 -4.34 17.62 21.89
N GLU A 332 -4.98 18.52 21.15
CA GLU A 332 -4.72 19.97 21.22
C GLU A 332 -5.60 20.69 22.25
N THR A 333 -6.75 20.10 22.60
CA THR A 333 -7.73 20.77 23.48
C THR A 333 -7.78 20.16 24.87
N GLY A 334 -7.74 18.86 24.99
CA GLY A 334 -8.14 18.12 26.17
C GLY A 334 -9.64 17.83 26.18
N GLY A 335 -10.09 16.99 27.13
CA GLY A 335 -11.51 16.62 27.21
C GLY A 335 -11.81 15.59 28.28
N ASN A 336 -13.12 15.32 28.46
CA ASN A 336 -13.64 14.28 29.33
C ASN A 336 -14.37 13.21 28.48
N LEU A 337 -14.07 11.95 28.75
CA LEU A 337 -14.75 10.80 28.16
C LEU A 337 -15.37 9.93 29.26
N TYR A 338 -16.51 9.31 28.98
CA TYR A 338 -17.31 8.52 29.95
C TYR A 338 -17.59 7.13 29.37
N LEU A 339 -16.78 6.12 29.77
CA LEU A 339 -16.80 4.78 29.19
C LEU A 339 -18.10 4.02 29.42
N GLU A 340 -18.83 4.31 30.50
CA GLU A 340 -20.16 3.71 30.77
C GLU A 340 -21.22 4.07 29.73
N ARG A 341 -20.95 5.08 28.89
CA ARG A 341 -21.83 5.48 27.78
C ARG A 341 -21.60 4.67 26.50
N ALA A 342 -20.41 4.05 26.35
CA ALA A 342 -20.07 3.31 25.14
C ALA A 342 -21.01 2.12 24.93
N PRO A 343 -21.59 1.95 23.74
CA PRO A 343 -22.39 0.76 23.42
C PRO A 343 -21.49 -0.48 23.42
N LEU A 344 -21.88 -1.53 24.20
CA LEU A 344 -21.10 -2.74 24.34
C LEU A 344 -21.79 -3.95 23.66
N LYS A 345 -20.96 -4.83 23.03
CA LYS A 345 -21.41 -6.13 22.51
C LYS A 345 -21.75 -7.10 23.63
N GLU A 346 -21.02 -7.00 24.76
CA GLU A 346 -21.17 -7.91 25.91
C GLU A 346 -21.05 -7.15 27.24
N PRO A 347 -21.76 -7.57 28.28
CA PRO A 347 -21.64 -6.95 29.60
C PRO A 347 -20.35 -7.39 30.31
N GLY A 348 -19.89 -6.56 31.28
CA GLY A 348 -18.79 -6.90 32.18
C GLY A 348 -17.38 -6.66 31.62
N MET A 349 -17.24 -5.88 30.54
CA MET A 349 -15.96 -5.36 30.10
C MET A 349 -15.38 -4.39 31.13
N VAL A 350 -14.08 -4.47 31.39
CA VAL A 350 -13.34 -3.56 32.27
C VAL A 350 -12.87 -2.33 31.50
N SER A 351 -12.44 -1.28 32.23
CA SER A 351 -12.14 0.05 31.65
C SER A 351 -11.17 0.01 30.48
N TRP A 352 -10.01 -0.67 30.61
CA TRP A 352 -9.03 -0.74 29.55
C TRP A 352 -9.56 -1.49 28.32
N GLN A 353 -10.37 -2.56 28.50
CA GLN A 353 -10.97 -3.28 27.39
C GLN A 353 -11.94 -2.41 26.59
N ILE A 354 -12.75 -1.57 27.26
CA ILE A 354 -13.66 -0.65 26.58
C ILE A 354 -12.88 0.43 25.83
N PHE A 355 -11.82 0.96 26.43
CA PHE A 355 -11.11 2.11 25.93
C PHE A 355 -10.15 1.76 24.77
N LEU A 356 -9.54 0.56 24.82
CA LEU A 356 -8.53 0.15 23.83
C LEU A 356 -9.05 -0.89 22.82
N SER A 357 -10.26 -1.41 22.97
CA SER A 357 -10.83 -2.37 22.00
C SER A 357 -10.80 -1.78 20.58
N GLU A 358 -10.34 -2.57 19.62
CA GLU A 358 -10.29 -2.24 18.19
C GLU A 358 -11.50 -2.81 17.42
N SER A 359 -12.63 -3.05 18.12
CA SER A 359 -13.87 -3.46 17.45
C SER A 359 -14.19 -2.52 16.30
N GLN A 360 -14.52 -3.11 15.17
CA GLN A 360 -14.61 -2.42 13.89
C GLN A 360 -15.88 -1.58 13.72
N GLU A 361 -15.96 -0.85 12.60
CA GLU A 361 -17.11 -0.07 12.13
C GLU A 361 -17.55 1.07 13.07
N ARG A 362 -16.60 1.63 13.84
CA ARG A 362 -16.86 2.78 14.71
C ARG A 362 -16.16 4.03 14.16
N MET A 363 -16.87 5.15 14.18
CA MET A 363 -16.33 6.46 13.84
C MET A 363 -16.54 7.43 15.00
N VAL A 364 -15.55 8.29 15.23
CA VAL A 364 -15.60 9.32 16.29
C VAL A 364 -15.73 10.69 15.64
N LEU A 365 -16.74 11.44 16.03
CA LEU A 365 -17.05 12.76 15.49
C LEU A 365 -16.99 13.83 16.58
N ALA A 366 -16.57 15.04 16.21
CA ALA A 366 -16.82 16.24 17.01
C ALA A 366 -17.99 17.02 16.43
N VAL A 367 -18.97 17.30 17.26
CA VAL A 367 -20.26 17.88 16.84
C VAL A 367 -20.64 19.02 17.78
N LYS A 368 -21.18 20.12 17.23
CA LYS A 368 -21.75 21.19 18.07
C LYS A 368 -22.94 20.66 18.85
N PRO A 369 -23.10 21.03 20.14
CA PRO A 369 -24.25 20.58 20.95
C PRO A 369 -25.61 20.84 20.30
N GLU A 370 -25.78 21.95 19.59
CA GLU A 370 -27.02 22.29 18.87
C GLU A 370 -27.34 21.36 17.69
N ASN A 371 -26.36 20.63 17.14
CA ASN A 371 -26.53 19.74 16.00
C ASN A 371 -26.83 18.29 16.42
N LEU A 372 -26.74 17.95 17.70
CA LEU A 372 -26.87 16.56 18.18
C LEU A 372 -28.24 15.94 17.86
N ASP A 373 -29.33 16.70 18.02
CA ASP A 373 -30.68 16.20 17.75
C ASP A 373 -30.90 15.91 16.25
N GLU A 374 -30.26 16.68 15.36
CA GLU A 374 -30.35 16.46 13.91
C GLU A 374 -29.50 15.26 13.51
N LEU A 375 -28.30 15.13 14.03
CA LEU A 375 -27.45 13.97 13.81
C LEU A 375 -28.10 12.68 14.33
N GLN A 376 -28.78 12.71 15.51
CA GLN A 376 -29.50 11.55 16.02
C GLN A 376 -30.61 11.11 15.08
N LYS A 377 -31.40 12.04 14.54
CA LYS A 377 -32.46 11.73 13.56
C LYS A 377 -31.89 11.10 12.28
N LEU A 378 -30.70 11.56 11.88
CA LEU A 378 -30.01 11.00 10.72
C LEU A 378 -29.56 9.57 11.01
N CYS A 379 -28.93 9.33 12.16
CA CYS A 379 -28.56 7.99 12.62
C CYS A 379 -29.77 7.05 12.70
N ASP A 380 -30.90 7.51 13.25
CA ASP A 380 -32.17 6.75 13.31
C ASP A 380 -32.66 6.37 11.89
N THR A 381 -32.53 7.28 10.92
CA THR A 381 -32.93 7.03 9.52
C THR A 381 -32.14 5.90 8.89
N PHE A 382 -30.83 5.87 9.08
CA PHE A 382 -29.92 4.84 8.58
C PHE A 382 -29.78 3.63 9.53
N GLN A 383 -30.48 3.64 10.67
CA GLN A 383 -30.41 2.58 11.69
C GLN A 383 -28.98 2.33 12.19
N THR A 384 -28.24 3.40 12.45
CA THR A 384 -26.90 3.40 13.03
C THR A 384 -26.96 3.86 14.49
N GLU A 385 -26.28 3.17 15.41
CA GLU A 385 -26.21 3.60 16.80
C GLU A 385 -25.38 4.88 16.94
N MET A 386 -25.82 5.78 17.82
CA MET A 386 -25.11 7.03 18.16
C MET A 386 -25.03 7.20 19.68
N THR A 387 -23.85 7.63 20.15
CA THR A 387 -23.64 7.92 21.59
C THR A 387 -22.75 9.13 21.76
N VAL A 388 -23.14 10.04 22.65
CA VAL A 388 -22.27 11.13 23.12
C VAL A 388 -21.34 10.56 24.19
N LEU A 389 -20.11 10.24 23.80
CA LEU A 389 -19.09 9.65 24.67
C LEU A 389 -18.50 10.66 25.66
N GLY A 390 -18.44 11.94 25.27
CA GLY A 390 -17.84 13.00 26.11
C GLY A 390 -17.89 14.37 25.48
N GLU A 391 -17.01 15.24 25.95
CA GLU A 391 -16.88 16.62 25.48
C GLU A 391 -15.42 17.08 25.48
N SER A 392 -15.09 18.02 24.60
CA SER A 392 -13.82 18.72 24.57
C SER A 392 -13.81 19.93 25.53
N ASN A 393 -12.64 20.30 26.01
CA ASN A 393 -12.43 21.49 26.84
C ASN A 393 -11.06 22.12 26.50
N ASP A 394 -10.61 23.13 27.29
CA ASP A 394 -9.34 23.85 27.09
C ASP A 394 -8.24 23.45 28.11
N SER A 395 -8.36 22.26 28.73
CA SER A 395 -7.46 21.89 29.84
C SER A 395 -6.09 21.35 29.37
N GLY A 396 -5.95 20.90 28.12
CA GLY A 396 -4.77 20.16 27.63
C GLY A 396 -4.61 18.79 28.27
N VAL A 397 -5.61 18.29 29.00
CA VAL A 397 -5.57 17.00 29.71
C VAL A 397 -6.69 16.10 29.24
N LEU A 398 -6.32 14.86 28.94
CA LEU A 398 -7.27 13.78 28.69
C LEU A 398 -7.71 13.16 30.01
N ARG A 399 -9.02 13.22 30.29
CA ARG A 399 -9.65 12.55 31.44
C ARG A 399 -10.67 11.54 30.98
N VAL A 400 -10.52 10.31 31.46
CA VAL A 400 -11.45 9.22 31.16
C VAL A 400 -12.07 8.71 32.46
N TRP A 401 -13.39 8.64 32.46
CA TRP A 401 -14.22 8.23 33.58
C TRP A 401 -14.90 6.90 33.27
N HIS A 402 -15.06 6.05 34.29
CA HIS A 402 -15.87 4.85 34.21
C HIS A 402 -16.67 4.63 35.50
N ASN A 403 -18.00 4.68 35.41
CA ASN A 403 -18.92 4.59 36.57
C ASN A 403 -18.59 5.59 37.70
N GLY A 404 -18.17 6.79 37.32
CA GLY A 404 -17.82 7.86 38.26
C GLY A 404 -16.42 7.78 38.89
N GLU A 405 -15.59 6.78 38.51
CA GLU A 405 -14.17 6.65 38.85
C GLU A 405 -13.32 7.23 37.73
N LEU A 406 -12.31 8.06 38.09
CA LEU A 406 -11.34 8.59 37.12
C LEU A 406 -10.29 7.52 36.82
N VAL A 407 -10.31 6.97 35.60
CA VAL A 407 -9.47 5.83 35.20
C VAL A 407 -8.24 6.25 34.38
N VAL A 408 -8.26 7.43 33.75
CA VAL A 408 -7.13 8.07 33.05
C VAL A 408 -7.13 9.55 33.37
N GLU A 409 -5.97 10.08 33.74
CA GLU A 409 -5.68 11.52 33.80
C GLU A 409 -4.26 11.77 33.31
N MET A 410 -4.16 12.21 32.04
CA MET A 410 -2.87 12.37 31.38
C MET A 410 -2.76 13.71 30.65
N ASP A 411 -1.64 14.38 30.86
CA ASP A 411 -1.25 15.52 30.04
C ASP A 411 -0.96 15.06 28.61
N ASN A 412 -1.62 15.64 27.64
CA ASN A 412 -1.50 15.26 26.23
C ASN A 412 -0.05 15.37 25.72
N SER A 413 0.72 16.36 26.19
CA SER A 413 2.12 16.53 25.78
C SER A 413 3.00 15.34 26.21
N LYS A 414 2.74 14.75 27.38
CA LYS A 414 3.48 13.58 27.89
C LYS A 414 3.03 12.28 27.22
N LEU A 415 1.75 12.15 26.90
CA LEU A 415 1.21 10.96 26.25
C LEU A 415 1.79 10.80 24.83
N HIS A 416 1.98 11.90 24.11
CA HIS A 416 2.43 11.86 22.72
C HIS A 416 3.95 11.99 22.52
N ASP A 417 4.77 12.15 23.58
CA ASP A 417 6.23 12.30 23.53
C ASP A 417 6.97 10.98 23.80
N ALA A 418 6.86 10.04 22.88
CA ALA A 418 7.54 8.74 22.99
C ALA A 418 9.07 8.90 22.81
N PRO A 419 9.91 8.13 23.56
CA PRO A 419 11.37 8.16 23.43
C PRO A 419 11.84 7.80 22.03
N THR A 420 12.86 8.53 21.51
CA THR A 420 13.45 8.26 20.19
C THR A 420 14.44 7.09 20.29
N LYS A 421 14.24 6.06 19.46
CA LYS A 421 15.16 4.91 19.39
C LYS A 421 16.52 5.26 18.77
N GLN A 422 17.57 4.60 19.22
CA GLN A 422 18.92 4.66 18.65
C GLN A 422 19.25 3.29 18.06
N LEU A 423 19.50 3.23 16.75
CA LEU A 423 19.67 1.99 16.02
C LEU A 423 20.98 1.99 15.22
N THR A 424 21.45 0.81 14.85
CA THR A 424 22.59 0.63 13.92
C THR A 424 22.16 -0.21 12.74
N SER A 425 22.68 0.10 11.57
CA SER A 425 22.38 -0.65 10.36
C SER A 425 23.62 -0.79 9.47
N VAL A 426 23.66 -1.87 8.69
CA VAL A 426 24.76 -2.19 7.79
C VAL A 426 24.23 -2.66 6.46
N PHE A 427 24.77 -2.13 5.37
CA PHE A 427 24.52 -2.62 4.03
C PHE A 427 25.84 -2.84 3.27
N ASN A 428 25.90 -3.95 2.54
CA ASN A 428 26.99 -4.23 1.60
C ASN A 428 26.35 -4.52 0.24
N ALA A 429 26.81 -3.81 -0.79
CA ALA A 429 26.27 -3.96 -2.13
C ALA A 429 26.41 -5.40 -2.64
N GLY A 430 25.38 -5.89 -3.28
CA GLY A 430 25.36 -7.18 -3.95
C GLY A 430 26.16 -7.20 -5.25
N PRO A 431 26.18 -8.34 -5.95
CA PRO A 431 26.86 -8.45 -7.23
C PRO A 431 26.21 -7.58 -8.31
N ALA A 432 27.04 -7.02 -9.20
CA ALA A 432 26.62 -6.14 -10.30
C ALA A 432 27.17 -6.62 -11.65
N ASN A 433 27.13 -7.94 -11.91
CA ASN A 433 27.69 -8.52 -13.12
C ASN A 433 26.78 -8.31 -14.33
N THR A 434 27.34 -7.86 -15.44
CA THR A 434 26.71 -7.80 -16.77
C THR A 434 27.33 -8.83 -17.70
N GLY A 435 26.66 -9.17 -18.80
CA GLY A 435 27.13 -10.15 -19.77
C GLY A 435 27.26 -11.56 -19.22
N VAL A 436 26.39 -11.93 -18.27
CA VAL A 436 26.31 -13.28 -17.73
C VAL A 436 25.91 -14.24 -18.86
N ALA A 437 26.51 -15.43 -18.86
CA ALA A 437 26.20 -16.45 -19.87
C ALA A 437 24.77 -16.98 -19.66
N LEU A 438 23.91 -16.76 -20.67
CA LEU A 438 22.53 -17.26 -20.74
C LEU A 438 22.41 -18.26 -21.89
N ASP A 439 21.52 -19.24 -21.76
CA ASP A 439 21.14 -20.13 -22.83
C ASP A 439 19.99 -19.51 -23.63
N ASP A 440 20.21 -19.17 -24.88
CA ASP A 440 19.20 -18.63 -25.82
C ASP A 440 18.82 -19.59 -26.95
N SER A 441 19.08 -20.89 -26.74
CA SER A 441 18.82 -21.94 -27.75
C SER A 441 17.34 -22.24 -27.97
N ASP A 442 16.47 -21.95 -26.98
CA ASP A 442 15.02 -22.15 -27.05
C ASP A 442 14.24 -21.01 -26.35
N LEU A 443 14.34 -19.78 -26.86
CA LEU A 443 13.59 -18.65 -26.35
C LEU A 443 12.06 -18.83 -26.42
N THR A 444 11.57 -19.66 -27.35
CA THR A 444 10.14 -19.99 -27.44
C THR A 444 9.67 -20.84 -26.26
N GLY A 445 10.45 -21.87 -25.91
CA GLY A 445 10.20 -22.68 -24.70
C GLY A 445 10.30 -21.85 -23.42
N ASP A 446 11.28 -20.97 -23.36
CA ASP A 446 11.46 -20.04 -22.22
C ASP A 446 10.25 -19.13 -22.04
N LEU A 447 9.73 -18.51 -23.11
CA LEU A 447 8.54 -17.67 -23.06
C LEU A 447 7.32 -18.44 -22.54
N LYS A 448 7.11 -19.67 -22.98
CA LYS A 448 6.03 -20.54 -22.49
C LYS A 448 6.19 -20.86 -21.01
N GLN A 449 7.43 -21.10 -20.56
CA GLN A 449 7.74 -21.34 -19.15
C GLN A 449 7.42 -20.09 -18.30
N LEU A 450 7.78 -18.90 -18.77
CA LEU A 450 7.46 -17.64 -18.10
C LEU A 450 5.95 -17.42 -17.98
N PHE A 451 5.17 -17.67 -19.03
CA PHE A 451 3.71 -17.55 -18.97
C PHE A 451 3.04 -18.56 -18.03
N GLY A 452 3.72 -19.63 -17.66
CA GLY A 452 3.28 -20.60 -16.65
C GLY A 452 3.76 -20.27 -15.22
N ASP A 453 4.60 -19.27 -15.05
CA ASP A 453 5.13 -18.89 -13.74
C ASP A 453 4.14 -18.01 -12.95
N PHE A 454 4.07 -18.22 -11.63
CA PHE A 454 3.15 -17.50 -10.75
C PHE A 454 3.35 -15.97 -10.70
N ALA A 455 4.51 -15.45 -11.08
CA ALA A 455 4.71 -14.02 -11.21
C ALA A 455 3.93 -13.41 -12.39
N ILE A 456 3.72 -14.18 -13.47
CA ILE A 456 3.14 -13.70 -14.75
C ILE A 456 1.72 -14.18 -14.99
N VAL A 457 1.33 -15.40 -14.55
CA VAL A 457 -0.01 -15.97 -14.82
C VAL A 457 -1.16 -15.02 -14.49
N SER A 458 -2.26 -15.17 -15.21
CA SER A 458 -3.46 -14.32 -15.07
C SER A 458 -4.02 -14.32 -13.65
N ARG A 459 -4.37 -13.14 -13.17
CA ARG A 459 -5.15 -12.93 -11.94
C ARG A 459 -6.65 -12.92 -12.20
N GLU A 460 -7.10 -13.22 -13.43
CA GLU A 460 -8.52 -13.18 -13.81
C GLU A 460 -9.44 -13.96 -12.86
N PRO A 461 -9.10 -15.17 -12.35
CA PRO A 461 -9.96 -15.89 -11.39
C PRO A 461 -10.25 -15.08 -10.12
N ILE A 462 -9.25 -14.31 -9.65
CA ILE A 462 -9.37 -13.45 -8.48
C ILE A 462 -10.11 -12.16 -8.80
N ILE A 463 -9.71 -11.48 -9.89
CA ILE A 463 -10.32 -10.20 -10.33
C ILE A 463 -11.83 -10.36 -10.51
N ARG A 464 -12.30 -11.50 -11.04
CA ARG A 464 -13.73 -11.73 -11.27
C ARG A 464 -14.55 -12.00 -10.00
N GLU A 465 -13.92 -12.22 -8.87
CA GLU A 465 -14.61 -12.28 -7.59
C GLU A 465 -14.96 -10.90 -7.05
N TYR A 466 -14.19 -9.88 -7.45
CA TYR A 466 -14.37 -8.50 -7.00
C TYR A 466 -15.28 -7.73 -7.95
N ASP A 467 -16.20 -6.95 -7.38
CA ASP A 467 -16.94 -5.95 -8.15
C ASP A 467 -15.97 -4.84 -8.55
N HIS A 468 -15.68 -4.71 -9.83
CA HIS A 468 -14.75 -3.70 -10.36
C HIS A 468 -15.45 -2.66 -11.25
N GLU A 469 -16.76 -2.75 -11.40
CA GLU A 469 -17.61 -1.83 -12.17
C GLU A 469 -18.77 -1.25 -11.36
N VAL A 470 -18.95 -1.64 -10.10
CA VAL A 470 -19.98 -1.09 -9.22
C VAL A 470 -19.77 0.41 -9.05
N GLN A 471 -20.83 1.19 -8.90
CA GLN A 471 -20.91 2.66 -9.01
C GLN A 471 -20.92 3.19 -10.47
N GLY A 472 -20.47 2.40 -11.46
CA GLY A 472 -20.53 2.78 -12.88
C GLY A 472 -19.42 3.72 -13.37
N ASN A 473 -18.42 4.04 -12.54
CA ASN A 473 -17.43 5.09 -12.81
C ASN A 473 -16.06 4.55 -13.28
N THR A 474 -15.87 3.23 -13.43
CA THR A 474 -14.59 2.65 -13.87
C THR A 474 -14.46 2.78 -15.39
N VAL A 475 -13.63 3.73 -15.84
CA VAL A 475 -13.38 4.02 -17.27
C VAL A 475 -12.34 3.06 -17.85
N LEU A 476 -11.18 2.91 -17.19
CA LEU A 476 -10.17 1.92 -17.52
C LEU A 476 -10.21 0.79 -16.49
N LYS A 477 -10.60 -0.39 -16.94
CA LYS A 477 -10.93 -1.54 -16.09
C LYS A 477 -9.72 -2.47 -15.92
N PRO A 478 -9.68 -3.30 -14.88
CA PRO A 478 -8.54 -4.20 -14.63
C PRO A 478 -8.35 -5.28 -15.69
N LEU A 479 -9.40 -5.60 -16.47
CA LEU A 479 -9.35 -6.54 -17.58
C LEU A 479 -9.68 -5.85 -18.88
N ALA A 480 -8.77 -5.98 -19.86
CA ALA A 480 -8.80 -5.30 -21.15
C ALA A 480 -9.17 -6.22 -22.33
N GLY A 481 -9.21 -5.65 -23.54
CA GLY A 481 -9.48 -6.36 -24.77
C GLY A 481 -10.97 -6.60 -25.07
N ALA A 482 -11.27 -7.16 -26.24
CA ALA A 482 -12.66 -7.35 -26.70
C ALA A 482 -13.44 -8.36 -25.85
N THR A 483 -12.76 -9.27 -25.19
CA THR A 483 -13.31 -10.32 -24.31
C THR A 483 -13.15 -10.00 -22.83
N ALA A 484 -12.59 -8.80 -22.50
CA ALA A 484 -12.31 -8.35 -21.15
C ALA A 484 -11.56 -9.42 -20.33
N ASP A 485 -10.46 -9.97 -20.88
CA ASP A 485 -9.66 -11.03 -20.30
C ASP A 485 -8.15 -10.90 -20.64
N ALA A 486 -7.71 -9.72 -21.02
CA ALA A 486 -6.31 -9.32 -21.16
C ALA A 486 -5.87 -8.42 -19.99
N PRO A 487 -4.56 -8.35 -19.67
CA PRO A 487 -4.08 -7.52 -18.54
C PRO A 487 -4.15 -6.02 -18.82
N GLN A 488 -4.01 -5.22 -17.77
CA GLN A 488 -4.03 -3.76 -17.80
C GLN A 488 -3.07 -3.20 -16.77
N ASP A 489 -2.39 -2.08 -17.06
CA ASP A 489 -1.32 -1.50 -16.23
C ASP A 489 -1.86 -0.61 -15.10
N ALA A 490 -2.94 0.10 -15.37
CA ALA A 490 -3.52 1.07 -14.44
C ALA A 490 -5.05 1.08 -14.53
N SER A 491 -5.71 1.69 -13.57
CA SER A 491 -7.16 1.99 -13.65
C SER A 491 -7.41 3.50 -13.73
N VAL A 492 -8.55 3.86 -14.33
CA VAL A 492 -9.02 5.26 -14.42
C VAL A 492 -10.48 5.33 -13.99
N ILE A 493 -10.76 6.24 -13.08
CA ILE A 493 -12.06 6.44 -12.45
C ILE A 493 -12.62 7.80 -12.86
N ASP A 494 -13.85 7.83 -13.35
CA ASP A 494 -14.63 9.05 -13.56
C ASP A 494 -15.10 9.58 -12.20
N ILE A 495 -15.05 10.89 -12.01
CA ILE A 495 -15.41 11.54 -10.76
C ILE A 495 -16.69 12.37 -10.95
N ASP A 496 -17.74 11.96 -10.26
CA ASP A 496 -19.02 12.66 -10.30
C ASP A 496 -18.84 14.17 -9.99
N GLY A 497 -19.30 15.01 -10.87
CA GLY A 497 -19.25 16.47 -10.72
C GLY A 497 -17.94 17.13 -11.18
N SER A 498 -17.00 16.38 -11.80
CA SER A 498 -15.78 16.88 -12.41
C SER A 498 -15.72 16.56 -13.91
N ASP A 499 -14.98 17.34 -14.68
CA ASP A 499 -14.55 17.01 -16.06
C ASP A 499 -13.19 16.34 -16.09
N LYS A 500 -12.57 16.12 -14.92
CA LYS A 500 -11.29 15.43 -14.72
C LYS A 500 -11.53 14.03 -14.17
N LEU A 501 -10.58 13.12 -14.45
CA LEU A 501 -10.62 11.76 -13.95
C LEU A 501 -9.45 11.51 -13.00
N MET A 502 -9.56 10.50 -12.16
CA MET A 502 -8.51 10.01 -11.30
C MET A 502 -7.95 8.69 -11.85
N SER A 503 -6.63 8.59 -11.95
CA SER A 503 -5.93 7.36 -12.27
C SER A 503 -5.30 6.73 -11.03
N LEU A 504 -5.19 5.40 -11.02
CA LEU A 504 -4.54 4.59 -9.98
C LEU A 504 -3.60 3.57 -10.62
N ALA A 505 -2.38 3.47 -10.08
CA ALA A 505 -1.41 2.43 -10.42
C ALA A 505 -0.58 2.04 -9.21
N LEU A 506 0.12 0.92 -9.30
CA LEU A 506 0.98 0.42 -8.22
C LEU A 506 2.11 -0.44 -8.80
N ALA A 507 3.22 -0.52 -8.06
CA ALA A 507 4.32 -1.43 -8.36
C ALA A 507 4.92 -2.00 -7.06
N ILE A 508 5.48 -3.21 -7.16
CA ILE A 508 6.10 -3.93 -6.05
C ILE A 508 7.17 -4.91 -6.59
N LEU A 509 8.44 -4.71 -6.24
CA LEU A 509 9.59 -5.43 -6.80
C LEU A 509 10.46 -6.10 -5.71
N PRO A 510 9.92 -6.98 -4.84
CA PRO A 510 10.64 -7.52 -3.69
C PRO A 510 11.87 -8.35 -4.08
N GLU A 511 11.86 -8.99 -5.25
CA GLU A 511 13.00 -9.80 -5.74
C GLU A 511 14.25 -8.92 -5.94
N TRP A 512 14.11 -7.68 -6.41
CA TRP A 512 15.24 -6.75 -6.56
C TRP A 512 15.84 -6.35 -5.22
N GLY A 513 15.01 -6.17 -4.19
CA GLY A 513 15.41 -5.79 -2.83
C GLY A 513 16.30 -6.84 -2.12
N LYS A 514 16.28 -8.09 -2.56
CA LYS A 514 17.18 -9.13 -2.07
C LYS A 514 18.64 -8.82 -2.38
N THR A 515 18.91 -8.12 -3.48
CA THR A 515 20.27 -7.81 -3.97
C THR A 515 20.57 -6.33 -3.93
N ASP A 516 19.67 -5.47 -4.43
CA ASP A 516 19.85 -4.02 -4.55
C ASP A 516 18.57 -3.28 -4.12
N PRO A 517 18.38 -3.02 -2.82
CA PRO A 517 17.19 -2.34 -2.33
C PRO A 517 17.08 -0.88 -2.78
N TYR A 518 18.20 -0.20 -3.11
CA TYR A 518 18.17 1.13 -3.70
C TYR A 518 17.55 1.10 -5.10
N ALA A 519 18.00 0.18 -5.95
CA ALA A 519 17.44 -0.03 -7.28
C ALA A 519 15.97 -0.48 -7.21
N MET A 520 15.59 -1.31 -6.21
CA MET A 520 14.19 -1.64 -5.95
C MET A 520 13.38 -0.36 -5.70
N GLY A 521 13.85 0.54 -4.83
CA GLY A 521 13.14 1.78 -4.53
C GLY A 521 12.95 2.67 -5.75
N THR A 522 14.01 2.90 -6.54
CA THR A 522 13.93 3.73 -7.75
C THR A 522 13.07 3.08 -8.84
N GLY A 523 13.22 1.76 -9.06
CA GLY A 523 12.49 1.00 -10.08
C GLY A 523 10.99 0.91 -9.78
N THR A 524 10.62 0.67 -8.53
CA THR A 524 9.20 0.60 -8.12
C THR A 524 8.49 1.95 -8.32
N VAL A 525 9.14 3.06 -7.98
CA VAL A 525 8.56 4.41 -8.23
C VAL A 525 8.48 4.70 -9.73
N ASP A 526 9.53 4.36 -10.51
CA ASP A 526 9.53 4.52 -11.98
C ASP A 526 8.36 3.80 -12.62
N GLU A 527 8.15 2.53 -12.27
CA GLU A 527 7.07 1.72 -12.82
C GLU A 527 5.70 2.29 -12.49
N THR A 528 5.46 2.69 -11.24
CA THR A 528 4.20 3.33 -10.83
C THR A 528 3.93 4.61 -11.63
N VAL A 529 4.94 5.49 -11.77
CA VAL A 529 4.80 6.75 -12.54
C VAL A 529 4.59 6.45 -14.03
N ARG A 530 5.33 5.49 -14.59
CA ARG A 530 5.19 5.06 -15.99
C ARG A 530 3.80 4.58 -16.31
N GLN A 531 3.26 3.65 -15.52
CA GLN A 531 1.90 3.11 -15.69
C GLN A 531 0.84 4.22 -15.64
N LEU A 532 0.93 5.16 -14.69
CA LEU A 532 0.03 6.32 -14.62
C LEU A 532 0.08 7.17 -15.90
N VAL A 533 1.28 7.50 -16.38
CA VAL A 533 1.45 8.33 -17.59
C VAL A 533 0.90 7.62 -18.82
N LEU A 534 1.14 6.32 -18.96
CA LEU A 534 0.62 5.53 -20.08
C LEU A 534 -0.90 5.47 -20.10
N ALA A 535 -1.53 5.46 -18.92
CA ALA A 535 -3.00 5.51 -18.78
C ALA A 535 -3.60 6.90 -19.03
N GLY A 536 -2.77 7.95 -19.25
CA GLY A 536 -3.24 9.30 -19.59
C GLY A 536 -3.08 10.34 -18.49
N THR A 537 -2.42 10.00 -17.40
CA THR A 537 -2.18 10.92 -16.28
C THR A 537 -1.20 12.03 -16.66
N ASN A 538 -1.51 13.25 -16.27
CA ASN A 538 -0.56 14.37 -16.40
C ASN A 538 0.64 14.14 -15.46
N PRO A 539 1.88 13.99 -15.98
CA PRO A 539 3.06 13.68 -15.18
C PRO A 539 3.41 14.75 -14.14
N ASP A 540 2.90 15.97 -14.29
CA ASP A 540 3.05 17.01 -13.27
C ASP A 540 2.00 16.94 -12.16
N LYS A 541 1.01 16.04 -12.26
CA LYS A 541 -0.12 15.89 -11.32
C LYS A 541 -0.23 14.47 -10.76
N ILE A 542 0.88 13.92 -10.30
CA ILE A 542 1.00 12.61 -9.67
C ILE A 542 1.37 12.79 -8.20
N ALA A 543 0.76 12.00 -7.33
CA ALA A 543 1.13 11.81 -5.93
C ALA A 543 1.31 10.33 -5.62
N LEU A 544 2.11 10.03 -4.60
CA LEU A 544 2.55 8.69 -4.26
C LEU A 544 2.22 8.36 -2.79
N LEU A 545 2.15 7.07 -2.51
CA LEU A 545 2.16 6.48 -1.16
C LEU A 545 3.37 5.57 -1.04
N ASP A 546 4.01 5.60 0.14
CA ASP A 546 5.11 4.72 0.50
C ASP A 546 4.65 3.68 1.53
N ASN A 547 4.60 2.42 1.11
CA ASN A 547 4.21 1.32 1.99
C ASN A 547 5.37 0.32 2.12
N PHE A 548 5.95 0.25 3.33
CA PHE A 548 7.07 -0.64 3.64
C PHE A 548 6.65 -1.83 4.49
N CYS A 549 7.15 -3.02 4.15
CA CYS A 549 7.13 -4.19 5.03
C CYS A 549 8.55 -4.77 5.13
N MET A 550 8.96 -5.12 6.35
CA MET A 550 10.22 -5.80 6.57
C MET A 550 10.15 -6.75 7.77
N GLY A 551 11.12 -7.65 7.84
CA GLY A 551 11.32 -8.56 8.96
C GLY A 551 11.79 -7.88 10.25
N ASN A 552 12.83 -8.41 10.89
CA ASN A 552 13.33 -7.91 12.17
C ASN A 552 14.13 -6.60 12.02
N PRO A 553 13.60 -5.45 12.49
CA PRO A 553 14.30 -4.17 12.40
C PRO A 553 15.49 -4.04 13.36
N GLU A 554 15.64 -4.96 14.32
CA GLU A 554 16.79 -5.03 15.23
C GLU A 554 17.98 -5.75 14.58
N CYS A 555 17.78 -6.44 13.45
CA CYS A 555 18.83 -6.99 12.63
C CYS A 555 19.50 -5.88 11.80
N PRO A 556 20.79 -5.52 12.01
CA PRO A 556 21.43 -4.41 11.33
C PRO A 556 21.45 -4.52 9.80
N THR A 557 21.52 -5.74 9.26
CA THR A 557 21.52 -5.98 7.81
C THR A 557 20.13 -5.80 7.20
N GLU A 558 19.08 -6.23 7.88
CA GLU A 558 17.70 -6.00 7.42
C GLU A 558 17.35 -4.50 7.48
N LEU A 559 17.65 -3.83 8.58
CA LEU A 559 17.46 -2.38 8.70
C LEU A 559 18.28 -1.61 7.63
N GLY A 560 19.50 -2.08 7.31
CA GLY A 560 20.33 -1.48 6.25
C GLY A 560 19.69 -1.52 4.88
N ARG A 561 18.98 -2.61 4.55
CA ARG A 561 18.22 -2.72 3.27
C ARG A 561 17.10 -1.68 3.17
N ILE A 562 16.38 -1.44 4.27
CA ILE A 562 15.31 -0.41 4.28
C ILE A 562 15.88 0.99 4.12
N VAL A 563 17.00 1.30 4.77
CA VAL A 563 17.66 2.61 4.63
C VAL A 563 18.06 2.85 3.17
N GLU A 564 18.63 1.86 2.49
CA GLU A 564 18.99 1.97 1.08
C GLU A 564 17.76 2.11 0.17
N CYS A 565 16.69 1.33 0.41
CA CYS A 565 15.43 1.51 -0.31
C CYS A 565 14.86 2.93 -0.12
N ALA A 566 14.86 3.43 1.11
CA ALA A 566 14.37 4.78 1.43
C ALA A 566 15.19 5.89 0.72
N LYS A 567 16.50 5.69 0.53
CA LYS A 567 17.32 6.59 -0.31
C LYS A 567 16.88 6.57 -1.77
N GLY A 568 16.64 5.36 -2.33
CA GLY A 568 16.18 5.20 -3.71
C GLY A 568 14.83 5.89 -3.96
N ILE A 569 13.85 5.68 -3.08
CA ILE A 569 12.52 6.30 -3.24
C ILE A 569 12.56 7.82 -3.11
N ARG A 570 13.46 8.36 -2.26
CA ARG A 570 13.69 9.81 -2.16
C ARG A 570 14.20 10.39 -3.48
N GLU A 571 15.19 9.74 -4.09
CA GLU A 571 15.76 10.20 -5.37
C GLU A 571 14.68 10.20 -6.45
N ALA A 572 13.94 9.10 -6.57
CA ALA A 572 12.89 8.98 -7.57
C ALA A 572 11.79 10.04 -7.38
N ALA A 573 11.27 10.22 -6.16
CA ALA A 573 10.24 11.23 -5.88
C ALA A 573 10.67 12.63 -6.30
N LEU A 574 11.92 13.03 -5.98
CA LEU A 574 12.49 14.35 -6.35
C LEU A 574 12.64 14.51 -7.86
N ALA A 575 13.07 13.45 -8.56
CA ALA A 575 13.27 13.45 -10.00
C ALA A 575 11.94 13.55 -10.77
N TYR A 576 10.95 12.72 -10.38
CA TYR A 576 9.60 12.74 -10.97
C TYR A 576 8.75 13.92 -10.50
N GLY A 577 9.17 14.62 -9.45
CA GLY A 577 8.38 15.68 -8.85
C GLY A 577 7.03 15.17 -8.32
N ALA A 578 6.98 13.92 -7.87
CA ALA A 578 5.81 13.24 -7.34
C ALA A 578 5.94 13.10 -5.81
N PRO A 579 5.19 13.88 -5.00
CA PRO A 579 5.32 13.86 -3.56
C PRO A 579 4.64 12.63 -2.95
N TYR A 580 5.21 12.08 -1.87
CA TYR A 580 4.46 11.19 -0.98
C TYR A 580 3.48 12.03 -0.18
N VAL A 581 2.23 11.60 -0.14
CA VAL A 581 1.15 12.32 0.58
C VAL A 581 0.55 11.49 1.72
N SER A 582 0.80 10.21 1.72
CA SER A 582 0.47 9.23 2.75
C SER A 582 1.45 8.07 2.68
N GLY A 583 1.43 7.17 3.63
CA GLY A 583 2.25 5.96 3.66
C GLY A 583 1.97 5.10 4.87
N LYS A 584 2.64 3.94 4.95
CA LYS A 584 2.59 3.01 6.06
C LYS A 584 3.89 2.21 6.14
N ASP A 585 4.38 1.98 7.34
CA ASP A 585 5.44 1.01 7.62
C ASP A 585 4.92 -0.12 8.51
N SER A 586 5.33 -1.34 8.20
CA SER A 586 5.03 -2.55 8.95
C SER A 586 6.33 -3.31 9.19
N PHE A 587 6.72 -3.40 10.44
CA PHE A 587 7.93 -4.11 10.89
C PHE A 587 7.57 -5.41 11.60
N TYR A 588 8.60 -6.18 11.97
CA TYR A 588 8.47 -7.47 12.66
C TYR A 588 7.72 -8.54 11.85
N ASN A 589 7.70 -8.43 10.50
CA ASN A 589 7.16 -9.47 9.64
C ASN A 589 8.18 -10.61 9.50
N TYR A 590 8.37 -11.38 10.56
CA TYR A 590 9.20 -12.57 10.59
C TYR A 590 8.60 -13.61 11.52
N PHE A 591 9.01 -14.85 11.35
CA PHE A 591 8.54 -15.98 12.13
C PHE A 591 9.72 -16.65 12.81
N GLU A 592 9.60 -16.91 14.12
CA GLU A 592 10.61 -17.64 14.89
C GLU A 592 10.41 -19.15 14.69
N THR A 593 11.44 -19.83 14.15
CA THR A 593 11.51 -21.28 14.02
C THR A 593 12.63 -21.83 14.87
N GLU A 594 12.66 -23.17 15.08
CA GLU A 594 13.76 -23.85 15.78
C GLU A 594 15.13 -23.60 15.10
N ASP A 595 15.16 -23.40 13.78
CA ASP A 595 16.36 -23.13 12.99
C ASP A 595 16.74 -21.63 12.96
N GLY A 596 15.96 -20.75 13.60
CA GLY A 596 16.15 -19.31 13.65
C GLY A 596 15.05 -18.52 12.91
N PRO A 597 15.13 -17.18 12.91
CA PRO A 597 14.09 -16.32 12.35
C PRO A 597 14.03 -16.40 10.81
N VAL A 598 12.84 -16.56 10.27
CA VAL A 598 12.54 -16.44 8.83
C VAL A 598 11.95 -15.07 8.56
N ASN A 599 12.78 -14.18 8.04
CA ASN A 599 12.35 -12.83 7.64
C ASN A 599 11.72 -12.84 6.24
N ILE A 600 10.72 -12.00 6.01
CA ILE A 600 10.31 -11.64 4.64
C ILE A 600 11.43 -10.83 3.96
N PRO A 601 11.52 -10.79 2.62
CA PRO A 601 12.38 -9.82 1.95
C PRO A 601 11.91 -8.40 2.25
N VAL A 602 12.82 -7.43 2.26
CA VAL A 602 12.41 -6.03 2.24
C VAL A 602 11.44 -5.81 1.09
N THR A 603 10.24 -5.38 1.43
CA THR A 603 9.13 -5.19 0.49
C THR A 603 8.68 -3.74 0.52
N PHE A 604 8.74 -3.08 -0.63
CA PHE A 604 8.24 -1.74 -0.83
C PHE A 604 7.14 -1.76 -1.88
N LEU A 605 5.95 -1.34 -1.51
CA LEU A 605 4.82 -1.09 -2.39
C LEU A 605 4.72 0.42 -2.63
N CYS A 606 4.86 0.85 -3.88
CA CYS A 606 4.50 2.20 -4.30
C CYS A 606 3.10 2.17 -4.87
N SER A 607 2.18 2.91 -4.27
CA SER A 607 0.87 3.18 -4.85
C SER A 607 0.84 4.62 -5.34
N GLY A 608 0.40 4.85 -6.57
CA GLY A 608 0.35 6.17 -7.18
C GLY A 608 -1.05 6.51 -7.64
N PHE A 609 -1.35 7.79 -7.59
CA PHE A 609 -2.59 8.33 -8.16
C PHE A 609 -2.35 9.71 -8.75
N GLY A 610 -3.18 10.08 -9.71
CA GLY A 610 -3.00 11.34 -10.39
C GLY A 610 -4.22 11.80 -11.16
N VAL A 611 -4.08 12.95 -11.82
CA VAL A 611 -5.17 13.60 -12.55
C VAL A 611 -5.01 13.35 -14.04
N VAL A 612 -6.06 12.79 -14.65
CA VAL A 612 -6.23 12.74 -16.11
C VAL A 612 -7.07 13.95 -16.52
N GLU A 613 -6.49 14.81 -17.33
CA GLU A 613 -7.08 16.12 -17.69
C GLU A 613 -8.24 16.02 -18.66
N ASP A 614 -8.25 15.01 -19.51
CA ASP A 614 -9.26 14.78 -20.54
C ASP A 614 -9.45 13.27 -20.76
N SER A 615 -10.67 12.81 -20.83
CA SER A 615 -11.00 11.40 -21.10
C SER A 615 -10.47 10.89 -22.44
N ALA A 616 -10.23 11.78 -23.41
CA ALA A 616 -9.59 11.46 -24.69
C ALA A 616 -8.13 10.98 -24.54
N HIS A 617 -7.49 11.29 -23.41
CA HIS A 617 -6.12 10.86 -23.10
C HIS A 617 -6.05 9.45 -22.47
N VAL A 618 -7.18 8.82 -22.16
CA VAL A 618 -7.21 7.49 -21.54
C VAL A 618 -6.88 6.42 -22.55
N HIS A 619 -5.78 5.71 -22.33
CA HIS A 619 -5.32 4.59 -23.15
C HIS A 619 -5.08 3.34 -22.30
N GLY A 620 -5.32 2.18 -22.91
CA GLY A 620 -5.07 0.89 -22.29
C GLY A 620 -3.94 0.13 -22.99
N ALA A 621 -3.56 -1.01 -22.42
CA ALA A 621 -2.46 -1.86 -22.89
C ALA A 621 -2.78 -2.66 -24.17
N SER A 622 -4.04 -2.87 -24.50
CA SER A 622 -4.47 -3.80 -25.56
C SER A 622 -4.33 -3.23 -26.96
N LEU A 623 -3.84 -4.03 -27.92
CA LEU A 623 -3.85 -3.70 -29.37
C LEU A 623 -5.24 -3.28 -29.84
N ARG A 624 -5.31 -2.20 -30.61
CA ARG A 624 -6.53 -1.66 -31.24
C ARG A 624 -6.70 -2.12 -32.68
N ARG A 625 -5.58 -2.35 -33.39
CA ARG A 625 -5.56 -2.67 -34.83
C ARG A 625 -4.64 -3.85 -35.14
N SER A 626 -4.88 -4.52 -36.25
CA SER A 626 -4.05 -5.63 -36.74
C SER A 626 -3.03 -5.20 -37.81
N ASP A 627 -2.90 -3.90 -38.10
CA ASP A 627 -2.02 -3.31 -39.11
C ASP A 627 -1.21 -2.13 -38.55
N SER A 628 -1.25 -1.89 -37.24
CA SER A 628 -0.56 -0.82 -36.56
C SER A 628 0.96 -1.01 -36.51
N VAL A 629 1.66 0.09 -36.26
CA VAL A 629 3.11 0.13 -36.05
C VAL A 629 3.40 0.09 -34.57
N LEU A 630 4.47 -0.63 -34.18
CA LEU A 630 4.91 -0.70 -32.78
C LEU A 630 6.25 0.01 -32.61
N PHE A 631 6.29 0.90 -31.64
CA PHE A 631 7.49 1.58 -31.16
C PHE A 631 7.87 1.07 -29.76
N LEU A 632 9.18 0.92 -29.51
CA LEU A 632 9.71 0.85 -28.15
C LEU A 632 10.25 2.21 -27.77
N VAL A 633 9.86 2.69 -26.61
CA VAL A 633 10.42 3.86 -25.94
C VAL A 633 11.22 3.38 -24.73
N GLY A 634 12.41 3.98 -24.50
CA GLY A 634 13.35 3.58 -23.45
C GLY A 634 14.45 2.65 -23.92
N ASN A 635 15.56 2.60 -23.19
CA ASN A 635 16.72 1.77 -23.51
C ASN A 635 16.60 0.35 -22.98
N THR A 636 17.05 -0.63 -23.75
CA THR A 636 17.27 -2.01 -23.31
C THR A 636 18.74 -2.17 -22.90
N GLU A 637 18.98 -2.59 -21.67
CA GLU A 637 20.31 -2.75 -21.08
C GLU A 637 20.58 -4.20 -20.67
N ASP A 638 21.86 -4.58 -20.49
CA ASP A 638 22.29 -5.91 -20.07
C ASP A 638 22.17 -6.05 -18.54
N GLU A 639 20.92 -6.14 -18.03
CA GLU A 639 20.56 -6.12 -16.62
C GLU A 639 19.46 -7.16 -16.36
N MET A 640 19.85 -8.36 -15.89
CA MET A 640 18.95 -9.50 -15.68
C MET A 640 18.67 -9.79 -14.19
N GLY A 641 19.33 -9.07 -13.26
CA GLY A 641 19.20 -9.31 -11.83
C GLY A 641 17.79 -9.04 -11.33
N GLY A 642 17.24 -9.97 -10.54
CA GLY A 642 15.88 -9.88 -10.01
C GLY A 642 14.76 -10.12 -11.02
N SER A 643 15.06 -10.36 -12.31
CA SER A 643 14.04 -10.66 -13.32
C SER A 643 13.40 -12.02 -13.11
N VAL A 644 12.14 -12.16 -13.55
CA VAL A 644 11.43 -13.45 -13.55
C VAL A 644 12.21 -14.50 -14.36
N TYR A 645 12.80 -14.10 -15.49
CA TYR A 645 13.64 -14.99 -16.29
C TYR A 645 14.84 -15.53 -15.50
N ALA A 646 15.61 -14.63 -14.85
CA ALA A 646 16.78 -15.05 -14.07
C ALA A 646 16.39 -16.01 -12.94
N ARG A 647 15.30 -15.75 -12.24
CA ARG A 647 14.77 -16.63 -11.19
C ARG A 647 14.38 -18.00 -11.73
N VAL A 648 13.58 -18.06 -12.80
CA VAL A 648 13.10 -19.31 -13.43
C VAL A 648 14.25 -20.16 -13.97
N LYS A 649 15.28 -19.51 -14.51
CA LYS A 649 16.46 -20.20 -15.05
C LYS A 649 17.56 -20.47 -14.03
N GLY A 650 17.38 -20.02 -12.78
CA GLY A 650 18.38 -20.17 -11.71
C GLY A 650 19.66 -19.36 -11.97
N VAL A 651 19.59 -18.28 -12.77
CA VAL A 651 20.72 -17.41 -13.05
C VAL A 651 20.95 -16.48 -11.86
N LYS A 652 22.18 -16.42 -11.38
CA LYS A 652 22.57 -15.65 -10.19
C LYS A 652 23.61 -14.60 -10.54
N ASP A 653 23.82 -13.69 -9.58
CA ASP A 653 24.88 -12.68 -9.61
C ASP A 653 24.78 -11.68 -10.78
N CYS A 654 23.59 -11.53 -11.37
CA CYS A 654 23.32 -10.51 -12.38
C CYS A 654 23.08 -9.16 -11.73
N LYS A 655 23.44 -8.09 -12.48
CA LYS A 655 23.11 -6.73 -12.13
C LYS A 655 21.59 -6.50 -12.15
N VAL A 656 21.05 -5.93 -11.06
CA VAL A 656 19.65 -5.47 -10.99
C VAL A 656 19.51 -4.23 -11.89
N PRO A 657 18.39 -4.05 -12.60
CA PRO A 657 18.14 -2.88 -13.43
C PRO A 657 18.32 -1.57 -12.64
N GLN A 658 19.03 -0.61 -13.23
CA GLN A 658 19.27 0.71 -12.64
C GLN A 658 18.38 1.74 -13.30
N THR A 659 17.84 2.67 -12.53
CA THR A 659 16.88 3.67 -13.02
C THR A 659 17.51 5.04 -13.09
N ASP A 660 17.61 5.62 -14.27
CA ASP A 660 17.85 7.06 -14.43
C ASP A 660 16.52 7.82 -14.37
N CYS A 661 16.06 8.09 -13.16
CA CYS A 661 14.76 8.72 -12.91
C CYS A 661 14.58 10.05 -13.65
N ALA A 662 15.63 10.86 -13.76
CA ALA A 662 15.57 12.17 -14.41
C ALA A 662 15.42 12.03 -15.93
N ALA A 663 16.18 11.12 -16.55
CA ALA A 663 16.07 10.83 -17.97
C ALA A 663 14.71 10.23 -18.32
N ASN A 664 14.23 9.26 -17.52
CA ASN A 664 12.93 8.63 -17.71
C ASN A 664 11.79 9.64 -17.57
N PHE A 665 11.84 10.55 -16.59
CA PHE A 665 10.83 11.60 -16.45
C PHE A 665 10.76 12.54 -17.64
N ALA A 666 11.92 12.92 -18.20
CA ALA A 666 11.98 13.73 -19.42
C ALA A 666 11.31 13.01 -20.61
N ILE A 667 11.52 11.69 -20.74
CA ILE A 667 10.86 10.85 -21.75
C ILE A 667 9.34 10.82 -21.54
N TYR A 668 8.87 10.59 -20.30
CA TYR A 668 7.44 10.51 -19.97
C TYR A 668 6.73 11.84 -20.23
N LYS A 669 7.38 12.97 -19.88
CA LYS A 669 6.84 14.30 -20.23
C LYS A 669 6.76 14.52 -21.73
N GLN A 670 7.81 14.16 -22.48
CA GLN A 670 7.79 14.30 -23.94
C GLN A 670 6.72 13.43 -24.58
N TYR A 671 6.56 12.18 -24.11
CA TYR A 671 5.51 11.28 -24.56
C TYR A 671 4.12 11.89 -24.29
N TYR A 672 3.86 12.34 -23.07
CA TYR A 672 2.58 12.96 -22.69
C TYR A 672 2.31 14.22 -23.53
N ASP A 673 3.22 15.20 -23.51
CA ASP A 673 3.00 16.53 -24.10
C ASP A 673 2.95 16.50 -25.63
N LYS A 674 3.73 15.62 -26.30
CA LYS A 674 3.93 15.66 -27.75
C LYS A 674 3.35 14.48 -28.53
N ALA A 675 3.03 13.38 -27.85
CA ALA A 675 2.45 12.22 -28.51
C ALA A 675 1.03 11.93 -28.02
N LEU A 676 0.87 11.68 -26.73
CA LEU A 676 -0.41 11.25 -26.17
C LEU A 676 -1.49 12.35 -26.32
N THR A 677 -1.23 13.56 -25.81
CA THR A 677 -2.18 14.70 -25.88
C THR A 677 -2.41 15.20 -27.32
N GLN A 678 -1.59 14.79 -28.29
CA GLN A 678 -1.78 15.09 -29.70
C GLN A 678 -2.57 14.00 -30.45
N GLY A 679 -2.99 12.93 -29.74
CA GLY A 679 -3.78 11.85 -30.33
C GLY A 679 -2.98 10.92 -31.26
N LEU A 680 -1.66 10.84 -31.10
CA LEU A 680 -0.78 9.99 -31.91
C LEU A 680 -0.72 8.53 -31.41
N VAL A 681 -1.29 8.23 -30.23
CA VAL A 681 -1.22 6.95 -29.56
C VAL A 681 -2.56 6.21 -29.69
N LEU A 682 -2.51 4.94 -30.05
CA LEU A 682 -3.68 4.04 -30.04
C LEU A 682 -3.78 3.25 -28.73
N SER A 683 -2.67 2.66 -28.29
CA SER A 683 -2.52 1.97 -27.01
C SER A 683 -1.06 2.02 -26.56
N ALA A 684 -0.81 1.80 -25.26
CA ALA A 684 0.52 1.70 -24.72
C ALA A 684 0.54 0.70 -23.58
N HIS A 685 1.68 -0.01 -23.41
CA HIS A 685 1.87 -1.02 -22.37
C HIS A 685 3.27 -0.93 -21.80
N ASP A 686 3.41 -0.96 -20.48
CA ASP A 686 4.72 -0.93 -19.83
C ASP A 686 5.49 -2.25 -20.03
N LEU A 687 6.80 -2.22 -19.86
CA LEU A 687 7.63 -3.41 -19.80
C LEU A 687 8.08 -3.61 -18.36
N SER A 688 7.49 -4.59 -17.69
CA SER A 688 7.82 -5.04 -16.33
C SER A 688 8.19 -6.52 -16.32
N GLU A 689 7.55 -7.35 -15.50
CA GLU A 689 7.90 -8.77 -15.36
C GLU A 689 7.89 -9.53 -16.68
N GLY A 690 9.00 -10.19 -16.98
CA GLY A 690 9.19 -10.97 -18.20
C GLY A 690 9.58 -10.16 -19.44
N GLY A 691 9.67 -8.84 -19.36
CA GLY A 691 10.23 -7.95 -20.36
C GLY A 691 9.46 -7.85 -21.68
N LEU A 692 10.17 -7.55 -22.78
CA LEU A 692 9.57 -7.23 -24.09
C LEU A 692 8.72 -8.37 -24.68
N ALA A 693 9.14 -9.62 -24.56
CA ALA A 693 8.43 -10.71 -25.19
C ALA A 693 7.09 -11.00 -24.50
N VAL A 694 7.04 -10.86 -23.17
CA VAL A 694 5.81 -10.98 -22.39
C VAL A 694 4.88 -9.82 -22.69
N ALA A 695 5.33 -8.58 -22.57
CA ALA A 695 4.51 -7.38 -22.83
C ALA A 695 3.91 -7.36 -24.26
N ALA A 696 4.69 -7.76 -25.27
CA ALA A 696 4.18 -7.85 -26.64
C ALA A 696 3.09 -8.92 -26.80
N ALA A 697 3.24 -10.07 -26.14
CA ALA A 697 2.19 -11.11 -26.17
C ALA A 697 0.92 -10.63 -25.45
N GLU A 698 1.05 -9.95 -24.33
CA GLU A 698 -0.05 -9.41 -23.53
C GLU A 698 -0.86 -8.34 -24.30
N MET A 699 -0.20 -7.44 -25.03
CA MET A 699 -0.89 -6.54 -25.96
C MET A 699 -1.74 -7.29 -26.98
N ALA A 700 -1.21 -8.41 -27.52
CA ALA A 700 -1.89 -9.23 -28.51
C ALA A 700 -3.01 -10.11 -27.91
N PHE A 701 -3.07 -10.32 -26.60
CA PHE A 701 -4.16 -11.06 -25.92
C PHE A 701 -5.52 -10.41 -26.10
N SER A 702 -5.57 -9.14 -26.53
CA SER A 702 -6.79 -8.44 -26.93
C SER A 702 -7.59 -9.12 -28.07
N GLY A 703 -6.97 -10.07 -28.80
CA GLY A 703 -7.59 -10.80 -29.91
C GLY A 703 -7.59 -10.06 -31.24
N LYS A 704 -6.77 -9.02 -31.41
CA LYS A 704 -6.68 -8.22 -32.65
C LYS A 704 -5.66 -8.75 -33.66
N GLY A 705 -4.94 -9.83 -33.36
CA GLY A 705 -3.97 -10.45 -34.27
C GLY A 705 -2.69 -10.88 -33.58
N GLY A 706 -1.56 -10.91 -34.32
CA GLY A 706 -0.23 -11.19 -33.80
C GLY A 706 0.66 -9.95 -33.80
N ILE A 707 1.92 -10.15 -33.44
CA ILE A 707 2.95 -9.09 -33.40
C ILE A 707 4.25 -9.63 -33.99
N THR A 708 4.91 -8.83 -34.85
CA THR A 708 6.28 -9.08 -35.31
C THR A 708 7.21 -7.99 -34.80
N LEU A 709 8.32 -8.36 -34.15
CA LEU A 709 9.35 -7.46 -33.62
C LEU A 709 10.72 -7.78 -34.20
N ASN A 710 11.58 -6.75 -34.31
CA ASN A 710 12.99 -6.84 -34.69
C ASN A 710 13.89 -6.31 -33.58
N LEU A 711 14.68 -7.18 -32.95
CA LEU A 711 15.60 -6.82 -31.87
C LEU A 711 16.74 -5.90 -32.33
N ASP A 712 17.12 -5.96 -33.62
CA ASP A 712 18.21 -5.12 -34.17
C ASP A 712 17.86 -3.62 -34.13
N ALA A 713 16.58 -3.27 -33.99
CA ALA A 713 16.08 -1.92 -33.95
C ALA A 713 15.95 -1.34 -32.53
N LEU A 714 16.19 -2.13 -31.49
CA LEU A 714 15.99 -1.70 -30.11
C LEU A 714 16.96 -0.59 -29.68
N PRO A 715 16.50 0.47 -29.02
CA PRO A 715 17.38 1.43 -28.39
C PRO A 715 18.20 0.79 -27.25
N THR A 716 19.49 1.06 -27.21
CA THR A 716 20.42 0.58 -26.18
C THR A 716 21.65 1.47 -26.07
N THR A 717 22.29 1.53 -24.93
CA THR A 717 23.55 2.24 -24.73
C THR A 717 24.76 1.31 -24.80
N GLY A 718 24.62 0.06 -24.34
CA GLY A 718 25.72 -0.93 -24.23
C GLY A 718 25.59 -2.15 -25.13
N GLY A 719 24.39 -2.44 -25.66
CA GLY A 719 24.09 -3.67 -26.37
C GLY A 719 24.07 -4.88 -25.43
N TRP A 720 23.92 -6.08 -26.01
CA TRP A 720 23.86 -7.36 -25.30
C TRP A 720 24.61 -8.45 -26.06
N LYS A 721 24.94 -9.54 -25.36
CA LYS A 721 25.65 -10.68 -25.95
C LYS A 721 24.75 -11.87 -26.28
N ASN A 722 23.51 -11.86 -25.76
CA ASN A 722 22.60 -12.98 -25.81
C ASN A 722 21.18 -12.46 -26.05
N ASN A 723 20.37 -13.13 -26.91
CA ASN A 723 19.03 -12.69 -27.27
C ASN A 723 17.99 -12.85 -26.14
N ALA A 724 18.31 -13.58 -25.08
CA ALA A 724 17.45 -13.64 -23.90
C ALA A 724 17.35 -12.26 -23.19
N VAL A 725 18.45 -11.47 -23.21
CA VAL A 725 18.47 -10.13 -22.58
C VAL A 725 17.43 -9.20 -23.20
N PRO A 726 17.43 -8.92 -24.53
CA PRO A 726 16.44 -8.03 -25.12
C PRO A 726 15.00 -8.62 -25.09
N CYS A 727 14.83 -9.95 -25.04
CA CYS A 727 13.51 -10.56 -24.93
C CYS A 727 12.91 -10.49 -23.52
N PHE A 728 13.72 -10.75 -22.47
CA PHE A 728 13.23 -11.04 -21.12
C PHE A 728 13.85 -10.14 -20.03
N GLY A 729 14.78 -9.24 -20.37
CA GLY A 729 15.32 -8.27 -19.43
C GLY A 729 14.26 -7.26 -19.02
N GLU A 730 14.33 -6.81 -17.76
CA GLU A 730 13.34 -5.91 -17.14
C GLU A 730 13.93 -4.52 -16.90
N SER A 731 14.73 -3.99 -17.84
CA SER A 731 15.29 -2.62 -17.76
C SER A 731 14.16 -1.60 -17.59
N THR A 732 14.35 -0.65 -16.67
CA THR A 732 13.35 0.38 -16.32
C THR A 732 13.11 1.41 -17.43
N GLY A 733 12.04 2.17 -17.31
CA GLY A 733 11.75 3.28 -18.26
C GLY A 733 11.29 2.87 -19.64
N ARG A 734 11.01 1.56 -19.88
CA ARG A 734 10.60 1.06 -21.20
C ARG A 734 9.10 0.82 -21.29
N PHE A 735 8.55 1.11 -22.49
CA PHE A 735 7.16 0.79 -22.81
C PHE A 735 6.95 0.64 -24.31
N LEU A 736 5.99 -0.20 -24.70
CA LEU A 736 5.51 -0.35 -26.06
C LEU A 736 4.41 0.66 -26.36
N VAL A 737 4.44 1.22 -27.58
CA VAL A 737 3.39 2.13 -28.07
C VAL A 737 2.88 1.63 -29.40
N GLU A 738 1.57 1.48 -29.51
CA GLU A 738 0.84 1.22 -30.75
C GLU A 738 0.46 2.54 -31.42
N VAL A 739 0.81 2.68 -32.68
CA VAL A 739 0.60 3.89 -33.49
C VAL A 739 -0.07 3.55 -34.81
N ASP A 740 -1.01 4.41 -35.26
CA ASP A 740 -1.59 4.30 -36.60
C ASP A 740 -0.51 4.39 -37.67
N PRO A 741 -0.47 3.52 -38.69
CA PRO A 741 0.51 3.57 -39.76
C PRO A 741 0.64 4.96 -40.44
N ASP A 742 -0.46 5.68 -40.60
CA ASP A 742 -0.48 7.00 -41.20
C ASP A 742 0.12 8.11 -40.30
N MET A 743 0.24 7.84 -38.98
CA MET A 743 0.75 8.76 -37.96
C MET A 743 2.18 8.38 -37.49
N ALA A 744 2.75 7.30 -38.01
CA ALA A 744 4.02 6.75 -37.52
C ALA A 744 5.20 7.73 -37.64
N ASP A 745 5.30 8.48 -38.74
CA ASP A 745 6.36 9.47 -38.93
C ASP A 745 6.17 10.69 -38.02
N GLU A 746 4.94 11.09 -37.77
CA GLU A 746 4.61 12.17 -36.83
C GLU A 746 4.93 11.78 -35.38
N PHE A 747 4.60 10.55 -34.97
CA PHE A 747 4.98 10.01 -33.67
C PHE A 747 6.51 9.95 -33.51
N ALA A 748 7.24 9.45 -34.52
CA ALA A 748 8.71 9.41 -34.51
C ALA A 748 9.30 10.82 -34.37
N ALA A 749 8.72 11.82 -35.04
CA ALA A 749 9.15 13.22 -34.91
C ALA A 749 8.80 13.79 -33.52
N ALA A 750 7.66 13.46 -32.95
CA ALA A 750 7.26 13.87 -31.60
C ALA A 750 8.21 13.33 -30.52
N MET A 751 8.73 12.11 -30.71
CA MET A 751 9.68 11.45 -29.81
C MET A 751 11.16 11.69 -30.18
N ALA A 752 11.46 12.56 -31.15
CA ALA A 752 12.83 12.84 -31.54
C ALA A 752 13.70 13.35 -30.37
N GLY A 753 14.91 12.81 -30.24
CA GLY A 753 15.84 13.12 -29.15
C GLY A 753 15.70 12.24 -27.90
N THR A 754 14.71 11.33 -27.87
CA THR A 754 14.60 10.30 -26.85
C THR A 754 14.99 8.93 -27.40
N PRO A 755 15.35 7.94 -26.55
CA PRO A 755 15.54 6.54 -26.99
C PRO A 755 14.18 5.97 -27.43
N CYS A 756 13.83 6.15 -28.69
CA CYS A 756 12.59 5.69 -29.29
C CYS A 756 12.85 5.14 -30.69
N ALA A 757 12.34 3.94 -30.97
CA ALA A 757 12.51 3.32 -32.28
C ALA A 757 11.27 2.53 -32.72
N ARG A 758 10.99 2.54 -34.03
CA ARG A 758 10.06 1.61 -34.65
C ARG A 758 10.68 0.21 -34.65
N ILE A 759 10.08 -0.72 -33.90
CA ILE A 759 10.63 -2.07 -33.70
C ILE A 759 9.78 -3.17 -34.34
N GLY A 760 8.58 -2.85 -34.81
CA GLY A 760 7.71 -3.88 -35.36
C GLY A 760 6.34 -3.39 -35.80
N SER A 761 5.42 -4.34 -35.92
CA SER A 761 4.03 -4.08 -36.30
C SER A 761 3.10 -5.17 -35.78
N ALA A 762 1.83 -4.83 -35.63
CA ALA A 762 0.76 -5.80 -35.51
C ALA A 762 0.56 -6.56 -36.82
N THR A 763 0.09 -7.81 -36.75
CA THR A 763 -0.15 -8.70 -37.90
C THR A 763 -1.49 -9.41 -37.73
N THR A 764 -1.96 -10.05 -38.81
CA THR A 764 -3.21 -10.85 -38.79
C THR A 764 -3.00 -12.34 -38.57
N ASP A 765 -1.74 -12.77 -38.40
CA ASP A 765 -1.39 -14.21 -38.38
C ASP A 765 -1.57 -14.89 -37.01
N GLY A 766 -1.86 -14.13 -35.96
CA GLY A 766 -2.08 -14.66 -34.61
C GLY A 766 -0.82 -15.15 -33.90
N LYS A 767 0.36 -14.73 -34.35
CA LYS A 767 1.65 -15.14 -33.78
C LYS A 767 2.40 -13.99 -33.16
N LEU A 768 3.20 -14.29 -32.14
CA LEU A 768 4.33 -13.46 -31.76
C LEU A 768 5.57 -13.97 -32.48
N THR A 769 6.18 -13.12 -33.32
CA THR A 769 7.42 -13.45 -34.04
C THR A 769 8.48 -12.41 -33.70
N ILE A 770 9.63 -12.82 -33.15
CA ILE A 770 10.78 -11.97 -32.85
C ILE A 770 11.96 -12.37 -33.68
N THR A 771 12.62 -11.40 -34.33
CA THR A 771 13.77 -11.58 -35.20
C THR A 771 15.01 -10.88 -34.68
N ALA A 772 16.20 -11.42 -34.92
CA ALA A 772 17.51 -10.83 -34.70
C ALA A 772 18.47 -11.23 -35.78
N GLY A 773 19.27 -10.31 -36.32
CA GLY A 773 20.19 -10.55 -37.42
C GLY A 773 19.50 -11.11 -38.68
N GLY A 774 18.23 -10.77 -38.89
CA GLY A 774 17.42 -11.30 -40.01
C GLY A 774 16.90 -12.74 -39.84
N ALA A 775 17.18 -13.42 -38.71
CA ALA A 775 16.65 -14.76 -38.38
C ALA A 775 15.54 -14.66 -37.34
N THR A 776 14.57 -15.60 -37.40
CA THR A 776 13.58 -15.75 -36.30
C THR A 776 14.25 -16.41 -35.11
N VAL A 777 14.24 -15.72 -33.94
CA VAL A 777 14.80 -16.19 -32.68
C VAL A 777 13.73 -16.70 -31.71
N LEU A 778 12.48 -16.21 -31.89
CA LEU A 778 11.33 -16.65 -31.10
C LEU A 778 10.07 -16.61 -31.97
N GLN A 779 9.26 -17.67 -31.90
CA GLN A 779 7.93 -17.69 -32.54
C GLN A 779 6.97 -18.53 -31.72
N ALA A 780 5.80 -17.98 -31.38
CA ALA A 780 4.75 -18.67 -30.64
C ALA A 780 3.34 -18.23 -31.10
N GLU A 781 2.37 -19.13 -30.98
CA GLU A 781 0.95 -18.81 -31.20
C GLU A 781 0.40 -17.99 -30.01
N ILE A 782 -0.19 -16.84 -30.27
CA ILE A 782 -0.78 -15.98 -29.22
C ILE A 782 -1.86 -16.72 -28.44
N ALA A 783 -2.69 -17.52 -29.12
CA ALA A 783 -3.73 -18.32 -28.47
C ALA A 783 -3.16 -19.37 -27.48
N GLU A 784 -2.00 -19.97 -27.80
CA GLU A 784 -1.32 -20.92 -26.93
C GLU A 784 -0.76 -20.21 -25.69
N LEU A 785 -0.06 -19.09 -25.88
CA LEU A 785 0.49 -18.28 -24.78
C LEU A 785 -0.62 -17.79 -23.84
N LYS A 786 -1.71 -17.25 -24.40
CA LYS A 786 -2.88 -16.81 -23.63
C LYS A 786 -3.51 -17.95 -22.83
N ASN A 787 -3.57 -19.16 -23.41
CA ASN A 787 -4.11 -20.32 -22.72
C ASN A 787 -3.21 -20.76 -21.54
N ILE A 788 -1.89 -20.75 -21.69
CA ILE A 788 -0.96 -21.04 -20.59
C ILE A 788 -1.15 -19.99 -19.49
N TRP A 789 -1.12 -18.71 -19.85
CA TRP A 789 -1.28 -17.58 -18.93
C TRP A 789 -2.59 -17.65 -18.14
N LYS A 790 -3.73 -17.91 -18.80
CA LYS A 790 -5.05 -17.96 -18.14
C LYS A 790 -5.20 -19.13 -17.17
N ASN A 791 -4.57 -20.25 -17.46
CA ASN A 791 -4.81 -21.47 -16.69
C ASN A 791 -3.85 -21.67 -15.51
N GLY A 792 -2.85 -20.81 -15.32
CA GLY A 792 -1.83 -21.00 -14.28
C GLY A 792 -2.37 -21.03 -12.85
N LEU A 793 -3.32 -20.16 -12.50
CA LEU A 793 -3.97 -20.15 -11.18
C LEU A 793 -5.27 -20.98 -11.12
N THR A 794 -5.87 -21.34 -12.24
CA THR A 794 -7.16 -22.07 -12.29
C THR A 794 -7.19 -23.36 -11.46
N PRO A 795 -6.11 -24.17 -11.36
CA PRO A 795 -6.11 -25.38 -10.53
C PRO A 795 -6.26 -25.11 -9.01
N PHE A 796 -5.98 -23.90 -8.60
CA PHE A 796 -5.97 -23.48 -7.19
C PHE A 796 -7.20 -22.65 -6.81
N TYR A 797 -8.00 -22.27 -7.78
CA TYR A 797 -9.20 -21.45 -7.66
C TYR A 797 -10.42 -22.11 -8.24
#